data_cb8df15a287ab55292175e2c3dcc4c0f
#
_entry.id   cb8df15a287ab55292175e2c3dcc4c0f
#
_cell.length_a   1.000
_cell.length_b   1.000
_cell.length_c   1.000
_cell.angle_alpha   90.00
_cell.angle_beta   90.00
_cell.angle_gamma   90.00
#
_symmetry.space_group_name_H-M   'P 1'
#
loop_
_entity.id
_entity.type
_entity.pdbx_description
1 polymer ?
#
loop_
_entity_poly.entity_id
_entity_poly.type
_entity_poly.pdbx_seq_one_letter_code
_entity_poly.pdbx_strand_id
1 'polypeptide(L)'
;MPEVRSTCPYCGVGCGVIIEARGGEIVGVRGDPQHPANRGLLCTKGSTLHLTARPLVAQQVRALAPELRTARGARRQPIDWDTALDHVAERIATCVQKHGPDAIGLYVSGQLLTEDYYVFNKLAKGLLGTNNIDTNSRLCMSSAATAYKQTLGADIVPTCYEDIDCADLFFFAGSNAAYAHPVLFRRVEEARRRNPAAKTIVVDPRRTDTVSGADLHLQIVPGTDVALFHGLLHLLLWEGWVDRRFIEAHTEGFAELKALVREFTPALVTQLCGIRTEDLVLAAQWWGQARAVLSLYCQGLNQSASGTAKNAALINLHLATVQIGRPGAGPFSLTGQPNAMGGREVGAMANLLSAHRDLANAEHRAEVARLWGVERVPEAPGKTAVEMFEAARRGEIKILWIACTNPAQSMPNQRLVREALAAAELVIVQDAYRTTATAALADVLLPAASWGEKDGTVSNSERRISRVRRAMAPPGQAREDWRIVVDIARRLQRRLRPGRPSLFPYASAEDIWLEHRDTTRGRDLDITGLSWEMLERDGPQQWPFPDGASSGRSRPFEDHVFATVSGKARFAAVPYRPPAEPIDARFPLRLATGRLRDQWHGGSRTGTLGRLFGHAPEPCIELHPAELARRQLRPGDLVHVTSRRGSLVLPAAASDAVRMGEAFIAMHWGAEFVAGCGDERPTFGVNALTIDALDPDSRQPELKHAAVRVQKAELPWRYVVFGQVPASRQLELQLALRAHFGAFGYACCVPFGHDDARAGLVFRGAAATPVQVCVLQAIEQVFGLEDAAALDDARRGLRSRLRAEGGHVVAIALAGPVEALAAEVWLRELLGRPLPLPAHRLLRPGAQPPAPTVPPGRIVCNCFDVAEAEIRRVLATANGNALAHLQAELKCGTNCGACLPELRRMLPA
;
A
#
# COMPACT_ATOMS: atom_id res chain seq x y z
N MET A 1 17.93 4.85 28.75
CA MET A 1 17.78 5.37 27.36
C MET A 1 16.43 6.06 27.30
N PRO A 2 16.31 7.24 26.74
CA PRO A 2 15.00 7.84 26.54
C PRO A 2 14.20 6.97 25.58
N GLU A 3 13.10 6.43 26.08
CA GLU A 3 12.11 5.71 25.32
C GLU A 3 10.99 6.66 24.91
N VAL A 4 10.64 6.70 23.62
CA VAL A 4 9.56 7.53 23.11
C VAL A 4 8.44 6.65 22.60
N ARG A 5 7.27 6.73 23.22
CA ARG A 5 6.05 6.08 22.71
C ARG A 5 5.53 6.85 21.51
N SER A 6 5.22 6.16 20.43
CA SER A 6 4.75 6.75 19.18
C SER A 6 3.88 5.74 18.42
N THR A 7 3.48 6.09 17.19
CA THR A 7 2.66 5.22 16.34
C THR A 7 3.42 4.79 15.11
N CYS A 8 3.27 3.53 14.72
CA CYS A 8 3.88 2.95 13.52
C CYS A 8 3.34 3.62 12.24
N PRO A 9 4.22 4.10 11.32
CA PRO A 9 3.80 4.86 10.16
C PRO A 9 3.42 4.01 8.95
N TYR A 10 3.19 2.70 9.10
CA TYR A 10 2.90 1.84 7.94
C TYR A 10 1.40 1.74 7.66
N CYS A 11 0.64 0.92 8.37
CA CYS A 11 -0.74 0.63 8.00
C CYS A 11 -1.77 1.17 9.02
N GLY A 12 -3.03 1.15 8.62
CA GLY A 12 -4.16 1.63 9.42
C GLY A 12 -4.47 0.82 10.68
N VAL A 13 -3.69 -0.22 11.01
CA VAL A 13 -3.75 -0.85 12.33
C VAL A 13 -3.40 0.16 13.42
N GLY A 14 -2.48 1.10 13.12
CA GLY A 14 -2.08 2.11 14.09
C GLY A 14 -1.35 1.51 15.30
N CYS A 15 -0.43 0.56 15.07
CA CYS A 15 0.32 -0.09 16.13
C CYS A 15 1.13 0.91 16.95
N GLY A 16 1.02 0.84 18.28
CA GLY A 16 1.92 1.56 19.18
C GLY A 16 3.34 1.00 19.11
N VAL A 17 4.31 1.89 19.06
CA VAL A 17 5.74 1.56 19.09
C VAL A 17 6.43 2.32 20.21
N ILE A 18 7.44 1.70 20.78
CA ILE A 18 8.42 2.33 21.67
C ILE A 18 9.70 2.49 20.86
N ILE A 19 10.09 3.71 20.65
CA ILE A 19 11.31 4.09 19.92
C ILE A 19 12.43 4.24 20.94
N GLU A 20 13.53 3.56 20.71
CA GLU A 20 14.75 3.67 21.48
C GLU A 20 15.70 4.64 20.77
N ALA A 21 15.99 5.77 21.40
CA ALA A 21 16.90 6.78 20.87
C ALA A 21 18.18 6.88 21.71
N ARG A 22 19.33 7.06 21.05
CA ARG A 22 20.64 7.26 21.69
C ARG A 22 21.45 8.28 20.88
N GLY A 23 21.97 9.32 21.53
CA GLY A 23 22.79 10.32 20.86
C GLY A 23 22.08 11.07 19.73
N GLY A 24 20.76 11.20 19.77
CA GLY A 24 19.98 11.82 18.70
C GLY A 24 19.65 10.89 17.51
N GLU A 25 19.95 9.60 17.61
CA GLU A 25 19.67 8.58 16.59
C GLU A 25 18.68 7.54 17.11
N ILE A 26 17.83 7.04 16.22
CA ILE A 26 16.93 5.90 16.50
C ILE A 26 17.72 4.61 16.34
N VAL A 27 17.92 3.88 17.45
CA VAL A 27 18.73 2.66 17.50
C VAL A 27 17.87 1.39 17.58
N GLY A 28 16.60 1.50 18.00
CA GLY A 28 15.70 0.37 18.14
C GLY A 28 14.23 0.78 18.08
N VAL A 29 13.39 -0.20 17.78
CA VAL A 29 11.92 -0.09 17.86
C VAL A 29 11.35 -1.41 18.33
N ARG A 30 10.46 -1.35 19.32
CA ARG A 30 9.65 -2.50 19.76
C ARG A 30 8.18 -2.12 19.86
N GLY A 31 7.30 -3.10 19.88
CA GLY A 31 5.87 -2.86 20.08
C GLY A 31 5.57 -2.37 21.49
N ASP A 32 4.62 -1.46 21.62
CA ASP A 32 4.13 -0.98 22.90
C ASP A 32 3.09 -1.98 23.48
N PRO A 33 3.39 -2.68 24.58
CA PRO A 33 2.48 -3.67 25.16
C PRO A 33 1.20 -3.03 25.75
N GLN A 34 1.22 -1.74 26.04
CA GLN A 34 0.06 -1.02 26.59
C GLN A 34 -0.85 -0.45 25.48
N HIS A 35 -0.39 -0.44 24.23
CA HIS A 35 -1.18 0.10 23.14
C HIS A 35 -2.29 -0.88 22.70
N PRO A 36 -3.58 -0.48 22.71
CA PRO A 36 -4.70 -1.40 22.49
C PRO A 36 -4.74 -2.02 21.10
N ALA A 37 -4.21 -1.35 20.08
CA ALA A 37 -4.24 -1.84 18.71
C ALA A 37 -3.34 -3.07 18.47
N ASN A 38 -2.21 -3.17 19.14
CA ASN A 38 -1.20 -4.22 18.87
C ASN A 38 -0.71 -4.98 20.09
N ARG A 39 -0.94 -4.52 21.32
CA ARG A 39 -0.58 -5.21 22.57
C ARG A 39 0.87 -5.74 22.54
N GLY A 40 1.80 -4.91 22.07
CA GLY A 40 3.22 -5.24 21.94
C GLY A 40 3.62 -5.98 20.66
N LEU A 41 2.69 -6.43 19.83
CA LEU A 41 3.00 -7.14 18.60
C LEU A 41 3.38 -6.17 17.47
N LEU A 42 4.35 -6.57 16.65
CA LEU A 42 4.70 -5.89 15.40
C LEU A 42 4.79 -6.90 14.26
N CYS A 43 4.60 -6.45 13.03
CA CYS A 43 4.89 -7.23 11.83
C CYS A 43 6.35 -7.01 11.38
N THR A 44 6.81 -7.74 10.36
CA THR A 44 8.18 -7.62 9.80
C THR A 44 8.56 -6.17 9.51
N LYS A 45 7.65 -5.40 8.87
CA LYS A 45 7.89 -3.98 8.55
C LYS A 45 8.03 -3.12 9.82
N GLY A 46 7.17 -3.34 10.80
CA GLY A 46 7.21 -2.61 12.07
C GLY A 46 8.45 -2.93 12.90
N SER A 47 8.85 -4.19 12.99
CA SER A 47 10.03 -4.62 13.73
C SER A 47 11.36 -4.17 13.12
N THR A 48 11.39 -3.87 11.82
CA THR A 48 12.57 -3.36 11.09
C THR A 48 12.53 -1.85 10.88
N LEU A 49 11.55 -1.16 11.43
CA LEU A 49 11.29 0.26 11.17
C LEU A 49 12.50 1.16 11.52
N HIS A 50 13.17 0.90 12.64
CA HIS A 50 14.37 1.65 13.08
C HIS A 50 15.48 1.65 12.04
N LEU A 51 15.63 0.56 11.25
CA LEU A 51 16.66 0.46 10.22
C LEU A 51 16.46 1.50 9.10
N THR A 52 15.21 1.94 8.87
CA THR A 52 14.89 2.94 7.83
C THR A 52 15.26 4.37 8.23
N ALA A 53 15.53 4.62 9.52
CA ALA A 53 15.91 5.92 10.06
C ALA A 53 17.43 6.05 10.30
N ARG A 54 18.21 4.99 10.04
CA ARG A 54 19.66 5.02 10.25
C ARG A 54 20.30 6.13 9.41
N PRO A 55 21.30 6.85 9.93
CA PRO A 55 22.03 7.88 9.18
C PRO A 55 22.57 7.37 7.84
N LEU A 56 23.08 6.13 7.83
CA LEU A 56 23.56 5.44 6.65
C LEU A 56 22.51 5.36 5.51
N VAL A 57 21.23 5.12 5.84
CA VAL A 57 20.12 5.10 4.88
C VAL A 57 19.69 6.51 4.52
N ALA A 58 19.56 7.37 5.54
CA ALA A 58 19.08 8.73 5.36
C ALA A 58 19.96 9.54 4.37
N GLN A 59 21.27 9.47 4.49
CA GLN A 59 22.23 10.17 3.63
C GLN A 59 22.08 9.79 2.14
N GLN A 60 21.69 8.56 1.84
CA GLN A 60 21.57 8.07 0.47
C GLN A 60 20.23 8.41 -0.21
N VAL A 61 19.12 8.42 0.54
CA VAL A 61 17.77 8.47 -0.05
C VAL A 61 16.93 9.68 0.37
N ARG A 62 17.28 10.37 1.48
CA ARG A 62 16.48 11.49 1.97
C ARG A 62 16.73 12.76 1.16
N ALA A 63 15.70 13.58 1.01
CA ALA A 63 15.83 14.96 0.63
C ALA A 63 16.40 15.74 1.83
N LEU A 64 17.55 16.41 1.68
CA LEU A 64 18.28 17.05 2.77
C LEU A 64 18.25 18.58 2.72
N ALA A 65 17.97 19.16 1.57
CA ALA A 65 17.79 20.59 1.34
C ALA A 65 16.71 20.82 0.28
N PRO A 66 16.07 21.99 0.23
CA PRO A 66 15.21 22.35 -0.89
C PRO A 66 16.00 22.35 -2.20
N GLU A 67 15.39 21.85 -3.27
CA GLU A 67 16.01 21.81 -4.59
C GLU A 67 15.09 22.44 -5.63
N LEU A 68 15.65 23.23 -6.56
CA LEU A 68 14.94 23.87 -7.67
C LEU A 68 15.59 23.47 -9.00
N ARG A 69 14.76 23.25 -10.01
CA ARG A 69 15.14 23.06 -11.41
C ARG A 69 14.89 24.36 -12.18
N THR A 70 15.89 24.85 -12.89
CA THR A 70 15.78 26.07 -13.69
C THR A 70 15.00 25.86 -15.00
N ALA A 71 15.03 24.65 -15.55
CA ALA A 71 14.32 24.29 -16.77
C ALA A 71 14.00 22.78 -16.78
N ARG A 72 12.97 22.39 -17.51
CA ARG A 72 12.64 20.96 -17.71
C ARG A 72 13.81 20.23 -18.33
N GLY A 73 14.14 19.06 -17.79
CA GLY A 73 15.31 18.26 -18.20
C GLY A 73 16.62 18.63 -17.53
N ALA A 74 16.73 19.83 -16.92
CA ALA A 74 17.91 20.19 -16.12
C ALA A 74 17.95 19.44 -14.78
N ARG A 75 19.15 19.30 -14.21
CA ARG A 75 19.33 18.78 -12.85
C ARG A 75 18.86 19.83 -11.85
N ARG A 76 18.10 19.41 -10.81
CA ARG A 76 17.79 20.29 -9.69
C ARG A 76 19.06 20.66 -8.92
N GLN A 77 19.10 21.89 -8.41
CA GLN A 77 20.16 22.42 -7.58
C GLN A 77 19.64 22.73 -6.18
N PRO A 78 20.42 22.51 -5.14
CA PRO A 78 20.08 22.95 -3.80
C PRO A 78 19.92 24.47 -3.73
N ILE A 79 18.90 24.92 -3.00
CA ILE A 79 18.64 26.32 -2.68
C ILE A 79 18.30 26.48 -1.20
N ASP A 80 18.30 27.71 -0.69
CA ASP A 80 17.83 27.97 0.67
C ASP A 80 16.30 27.94 0.77
N TRP A 81 15.79 27.80 2.00
CA TRP A 81 14.36 27.72 2.25
C TRP A 81 13.59 28.98 1.85
N ASP A 82 14.13 30.19 2.13
CA ASP A 82 13.38 31.40 1.81
C ASP A 82 13.21 31.56 0.30
N THR A 83 14.25 31.30 -0.47
CA THR A 83 14.20 31.24 -1.94
C THR A 83 13.17 30.20 -2.41
N ALA A 84 13.15 29.02 -1.84
CA ALA A 84 12.20 27.95 -2.22
C ALA A 84 10.74 28.35 -1.92
N LEU A 85 10.49 28.83 -0.71
CA LEU A 85 9.15 29.21 -0.24
C LEU A 85 8.61 30.42 -0.99
N ASP A 86 9.44 31.44 -1.26
CA ASP A 86 9.06 32.62 -2.04
C ASP A 86 8.79 32.28 -3.50
N HIS A 87 9.64 31.42 -4.12
CA HIS A 87 9.40 30.94 -5.48
C HIS A 87 8.05 30.21 -5.59
N VAL A 88 7.76 29.25 -4.70
CA VAL A 88 6.51 28.50 -4.71
C VAL A 88 5.31 29.43 -4.50
N ALA A 89 5.39 30.35 -3.51
CA ALA A 89 4.30 31.28 -3.22
C ALA A 89 4.04 32.26 -4.37
N GLU A 90 5.09 32.77 -5.02
CA GLU A 90 4.97 33.67 -6.18
C GLU A 90 4.33 32.95 -7.38
N ARG A 91 4.82 31.73 -7.71
CA ARG A 91 4.31 30.96 -8.83
C ARG A 91 2.83 30.58 -8.64
N ILE A 92 2.43 30.17 -7.41
CA ILE A 92 1.03 29.90 -7.10
C ILE A 92 0.19 31.18 -7.17
N ALA A 93 0.62 32.29 -6.57
CA ALA A 93 -0.11 33.54 -6.60
C ALA A 93 -0.34 34.05 -8.04
N THR A 94 0.71 34.03 -8.86
CA THR A 94 0.64 34.41 -10.29
C THR A 94 -0.31 33.50 -11.06
N CYS A 95 -0.26 32.19 -10.81
CA CYS A 95 -1.15 31.23 -11.47
C CYS A 95 -2.61 31.48 -11.08
N VAL A 96 -2.91 31.70 -9.79
CA VAL A 96 -4.26 32.03 -9.30
C VAL A 96 -4.77 33.32 -9.90
N GLN A 97 -3.96 34.36 -9.98
CA GLN A 97 -4.34 35.65 -10.58
C GLN A 97 -4.63 35.55 -12.06
N LYS A 98 -3.88 34.72 -12.80
CA LYS A 98 -3.98 34.57 -14.25
C LYS A 98 -5.06 33.59 -14.69
N HIS A 99 -5.21 32.47 -13.98
CA HIS A 99 -6.00 31.31 -14.40
C HIS A 99 -7.11 30.93 -13.40
N GLY A 100 -7.18 31.61 -12.25
CA GLY A 100 -8.10 31.27 -11.17
C GLY A 100 -7.58 30.16 -10.25
N PRO A 101 -8.26 29.97 -9.11
CA PRO A 101 -7.82 29.02 -8.07
C PRO A 101 -7.86 27.56 -8.50
N ASP A 102 -8.77 27.20 -9.41
CA ASP A 102 -8.94 25.83 -9.89
C ASP A 102 -7.81 25.36 -10.83
N ALA A 103 -6.90 26.25 -11.21
CA ALA A 103 -5.67 25.91 -11.91
C ALA A 103 -4.60 25.28 -10.99
N ILE A 104 -4.86 25.19 -9.69
CA ILE A 104 -3.98 24.58 -8.68
C ILE A 104 -4.58 23.24 -8.26
N GLY A 105 -3.76 22.18 -8.27
CA GLY A 105 -4.10 20.85 -7.74
C GLY A 105 -3.16 20.47 -6.61
N LEU A 106 -3.72 20.03 -5.47
CA LEU A 106 -2.99 19.53 -4.32
C LEU A 106 -3.28 18.03 -4.16
N TYR A 107 -2.26 17.20 -4.33
CA TYR A 107 -2.37 15.74 -4.17
C TYR A 107 -1.58 15.27 -2.95
N VAL A 108 -2.31 15.00 -1.85
CA VAL A 108 -1.73 14.69 -0.54
C VAL A 108 -1.82 13.20 -0.20
N SER A 109 -1.50 12.80 1.03
CA SER A 109 -1.28 11.38 1.36
C SER A 109 -1.84 10.96 2.71
N GLY A 110 -2.42 9.76 2.79
CA GLY A 110 -2.78 9.08 4.04
C GLY A 110 -1.60 8.72 4.95
N GLN A 111 -0.39 9.13 4.58
CA GLN A 111 0.82 9.06 5.41
C GLN A 111 1.09 10.35 6.20
N LEU A 112 0.40 11.44 5.89
CA LEU A 112 0.46 12.71 6.60
C LEU A 112 -0.21 12.59 7.98
N LEU A 113 0.21 13.43 8.93
CA LEU A 113 -0.47 13.58 10.22
C LEU A 113 -1.79 14.35 10.04
N THR A 114 -2.68 14.27 11.01
CA THR A 114 -3.97 14.98 10.99
C THR A 114 -3.77 16.48 10.85
N GLU A 115 -2.77 17.03 11.54
CA GLU A 115 -2.37 18.45 11.50
C GLU A 115 -1.84 18.86 10.13
N ASP A 116 -1.04 18.01 9.49
CA ASP A 116 -0.52 18.24 8.13
C ASP A 116 -1.70 18.33 7.13
N TYR A 117 -2.62 17.38 7.19
CA TYR A 117 -3.83 17.37 6.36
C TYR A 117 -4.71 18.60 6.58
N TYR A 118 -4.89 19.01 7.84
CA TYR A 118 -5.72 20.15 8.19
C TYR A 118 -5.23 21.45 7.54
N VAL A 119 -3.95 21.72 7.63
CA VAL A 119 -3.38 22.95 7.02
C VAL A 119 -3.43 22.92 5.50
N PHE A 120 -3.23 21.76 4.84
CA PHE A 120 -3.43 21.62 3.40
C PHE A 120 -4.88 21.90 3.00
N ASN A 121 -5.84 21.37 3.75
CA ASN A 121 -7.26 21.58 3.48
C ASN A 121 -7.65 23.06 3.64
N LYS A 122 -7.21 23.71 4.72
CA LYS A 122 -7.45 25.13 4.96
C LYS A 122 -6.75 26.02 3.94
N LEU A 123 -5.55 25.64 3.48
CA LEU A 123 -4.85 26.32 2.38
C LEU A 123 -5.66 26.25 1.08
N ALA A 124 -6.09 25.05 0.69
CA ALA A 124 -6.85 24.85 -0.56
C ALA A 124 -8.19 25.58 -0.54
N LYS A 125 -9.03 25.25 0.43
CA LYS A 125 -10.42 25.69 0.45
C LYS A 125 -10.63 27.08 1.06
N GLY A 126 -9.84 27.41 2.10
CA GLY A 126 -9.94 28.67 2.83
C GLY A 126 -9.16 29.82 2.18
N LEU A 127 -7.87 29.62 1.83
CA LEU A 127 -7.03 30.68 1.30
C LEU A 127 -7.09 30.77 -0.23
N LEU A 128 -6.83 29.65 -0.93
CA LEU A 128 -6.85 29.64 -2.41
C LEU A 128 -8.28 29.71 -2.95
N GLY A 129 -9.24 29.07 -2.32
CA GLY A 129 -10.63 29.04 -2.76
C GLY A 129 -10.89 27.97 -3.83
N THR A 130 -10.24 26.82 -3.72
CA THR A 130 -10.46 25.66 -4.60
C THR A 130 -10.70 24.39 -3.80
N ASN A 131 -11.54 23.49 -4.33
CA ASN A 131 -11.72 22.12 -3.83
C ASN A 131 -10.80 21.11 -4.55
N ASN A 132 -9.86 21.55 -5.40
CA ASN A 132 -8.87 20.68 -6.06
C ASN A 132 -7.77 20.22 -5.08
N ILE A 133 -8.19 19.62 -3.99
CA ILE A 133 -7.35 18.86 -3.06
C ILE A 133 -7.89 17.44 -2.97
N ASP A 134 -7.05 16.46 -3.26
CA ASP A 134 -7.40 15.06 -3.04
C ASP A 134 -6.19 14.27 -2.54
N THR A 135 -6.40 13.04 -2.13
CA THR A 135 -5.39 12.24 -1.45
C THR A 135 -5.34 10.82 -2.03
N ASN A 136 -4.21 10.14 -1.84
CA ASN A 136 -4.14 8.71 -2.16
C ASN A 136 -5.07 7.84 -1.29
N SER A 137 -5.69 8.40 -0.23
CA SER A 137 -6.81 7.76 0.47
C SER A 137 -8.04 7.56 -0.45
N ARG A 138 -8.18 8.39 -1.52
CA ARG A 138 -9.14 8.16 -2.61
C ARG A 138 -8.97 6.79 -3.25
N LEU A 139 -7.72 6.34 -3.42
CA LEU A 139 -7.38 5.04 -4.00
C LEU A 139 -7.48 3.90 -2.97
N CYS A 140 -7.75 4.21 -1.70
CA CYS A 140 -7.71 3.26 -0.60
C CYS A 140 -9.10 2.91 -0.04
N MET A 141 -9.83 3.93 0.46
CA MET A 141 -10.99 3.73 1.34
C MET A 141 -12.26 4.43 0.87
N SER A 142 -12.25 5.14 -0.25
CA SER A 142 -13.39 5.99 -0.65
C SER A 142 -14.66 5.21 -0.89
N SER A 143 -14.59 4.01 -1.46
CA SER A 143 -15.76 3.14 -1.67
C SER A 143 -16.39 2.69 -0.36
N ALA A 144 -15.58 2.31 0.64
CA ALA A 144 -16.10 1.94 1.96
C ALA A 144 -16.74 3.15 2.67
N ALA A 145 -16.05 4.30 2.68
CA ALA A 145 -16.56 5.54 3.28
C ALA A 145 -17.87 5.98 2.63
N THR A 146 -17.97 5.92 1.30
CA THR A 146 -19.19 6.25 0.55
C THR A 146 -20.32 5.28 0.87
N ALA A 147 -20.05 3.97 0.94
CA ALA A 147 -21.05 2.96 1.30
C ALA A 147 -21.56 3.14 2.74
N TYR A 148 -20.69 3.41 3.71
CA TYR A 148 -21.13 3.74 5.08
C TYR A 148 -22.02 4.98 5.09
N LYS A 149 -21.64 6.03 4.37
CA LYS A 149 -22.45 7.25 4.27
C LYS A 149 -23.82 7.00 3.62
N GLN A 150 -23.86 6.17 2.57
CA GLN A 150 -25.12 5.81 1.90
C GLN A 150 -26.03 4.95 2.79
N THR A 151 -25.49 4.01 3.54
CA THR A 151 -26.25 3.01 4.31
C THR A 151 -26.47 3.41 5.75
N LEU A 152 -25.45 3.97 6.44
CA LEU A 152 -25.47 4.30 7.87
C LEU A 152 -25.57 5.80 8.14
N GLY A 153 -25.46 6.64 7.09
CA GLY A 153 -25.61 8.09 7.17
C GLY A 153 -24.33 8.88 7.39
N ALA A 154 -23.23 8.24 7.78
CA ALA A 154 -21.95 8.91 8.02
C ALA A 154 -20.75 8.01 7.69
N ASP A 155 -19.56 8.61 7.54
CA ASP A 155 -18.29 7.89 7.38
C ASP A 155 -17.79 7.38 8.75
N ILE A 156 -18.51 6.43 9.32
CA ILE A 156 -18.23 5.85 10.64
C ILE A 156 -18.04 4.35 10.49
N VAL A 157 -16.86 3.85 10.86
CA VAL A 157 -16.62 2.41 11.02
C VAL A 157 -17.35 1.95 12.29
N PRO A 158 -18.34 1.02 12.19
CA PRO A 158 -19.21 0.70 13.32
C PRO A 158 -18.61 -0.29 14.32
N THR A 159 -17.37 -0.71 14.13
CA THR A 159 -16.67 -1.76 14.88
C THR A 159 -15.40 -1.27 15.52
N CYS A 160 -14.84 -2.08 16.43
CA CYS A 160 -13.53 -1.87 17.06
C CYS A 160 -12.69 -3.16 17.04
N TYR A 161 -11.43 -3.08 17.45
CA TYR A 161 -10.55 -4.27 17.46
C TYR A 161 -10.93 -5.28 18.51
N GLU A 162 -11.62 -4.87 19.58
CA GLU A 162 -12.15 -5.76 20.59
C GLU A 162 -13.23 -6.71 20.03
N ASP A 163 -13.90 -6.36 18.95
CA ASP A 163 -14.87 -7.21 18.26
C ASP A 163 -14.21 -8.48 17.69
N ILE A 164 -12.94 -8.43 17.35
CA ILE A 164 -12.18 -9.62 16.92
C ILE A 164 -12.14 -10.67 18.04
N ASP A 165 -12.09 -10.26 19.30
CA ASP A 165 -12.01 -11.17 20.44
C ASP A 165 -13.35 -11.88 20.75
N CYS A 166 -14.47 -11.38 20.20
CA CYS A 166 -15.84 -11.79 20.51
C CYS A 166 -16.60 -12.43 19.33
N ALA A 167 -16.05 -12.40 18.11
CA ALA A 167 -16.72 -12.91 16.92
C ALA A 167 -16.79 -14.44 16.89
N ASP A 168 -17.91 -14.98 16.39
CA ASP A 168 -18.12 -16.41 16.14
C ASP A 168 -17.88 -16.77 14.67
N LEU A 169 -18.05 -15.80 13.76
CA LEU A 169 -17.76 -15.93 12.34
C LEU A 169 -16.91 -14.77 11.85
N PHE A 170 -15.72 -15.08 11.34
CA PHE A 170 -14.85 -14.14 10.63
C PHE A 170 -15.09 -14.25 9.12
N PHE A 171 -15.55 -13.17 8.50
CA PHE A 171 -15.80 -13.11 7.07
C PHE A 171 -14.81 -12.18 6.39
N PHE A 172 -13.77 -12.72 5.77
CA PHE A 172 -12.78 -11.93 5.02
C PHE A 172 -13.23 -11.76 3.58
N ALA A 173 -13.33 -10.52 3.09
CA ALA A 173 -13.70 -10.24 1.71
C ALA A 173 -12.68 -9.30 1.04
N GLY A 174 -12.03 -9.79 -0.02
CA GLY A 174 -11.02 -9.00 -0.75
C GLY A 174 -9.90 -8.47 0.14
N SER A 175 -9.48 -9.27 1.12
CA SER A 175 -8.51 -8.87 2.15
C SER A 175 -7.49 -9.98 2.43
N ASN A 176 -6.27 -9.83 1.89
CA ASN A 176 -5.15 -10.64 2.37
C ASN A 176 -4.62 -10.06 3.69
N ALA A 177 -5.38 -10.26 4.77
CA ALA A 177 -5.08 -9.70 6.09
C ALA A 177 -3.75 -10.21 6.66
N ALA A 178 -3.35 -11.44 6.34
CA ALA A 178 -2.06 -12.01 6.73
C ALA A 178 -0.87 -11.15 6.23
N TYR A 179 -0.99 -10.47 5.08
CA TYR A 179 0.02 -9.58 4.52
C TYR A 179 -0.26 -8.10 4.79
N ALA A 180 -1.50 -7.68 4.67
CA ALA A 180 -1.87 -6.26 4.77
C ALA A 180 -1.99 -5.77 6.22
N HIS A 181 -2.57 -6.59 7.11
CA HIS A 181 -2.83 -6.24 8.52
C HIS A 181 -2.41 -7.40 9.46
N PRO A 182 -1.14 -7.86 9.40
CA PRO A 182 -0.71 -9.12 10.04
C PRO A 182 -0.90 -9.12 11.56
N VAL A 183 -0.87 -7.98 12.23
CA VAL A 183 -1.12 -7.88 13.66
C VAL A 183 -2.59 -8.20 14.00
N LEU A 184 -3.55 -7.67 13.23
CA LEU A 184 -4.97 -8.01 13.40
C LEU A 184 -5.26 -9.46 12.99
N PHE A 185 -4.61 -9.95 11.93
CA PHE A 185 -4.75 -11.35 11.53
C PHE A 185 -4.30 -12.31 12.64
N ARG A 186 -3.17 -12.01 13.30
CA ARG A 186 -2.72 -12.78 14.49
C ARG A 186 -3.73 -12.70 15.64
N ARG A 187 -4.41 -11.56 15.83
CA ARG A 187 -5.48 -11.43 16.84
C ARG A 187 -6.68 -12.33 16.51
N VAL A 188 -7.04 -12.45 15.21
CA VAL A 188 -8.06 -13.41 14.75
C VAL A 188 -7.63 -14.84 15.03
N GLU A 189 -6.38 -15.20 14.72
CA GLU A 189 -5.85 -16.54 15.02
C GLU A 189 -5.85 -16.85 16.52
N GLU A 190 -5.56 -15.85 17.36
CA GLU A 190 -5.64 -15.96 18.81
C GLU A 190 -7.08 -16.13 19.30
N ALA A 191 -8.02 -15.36 18.76
CA ALA A 191 -9.45 -15.47 19.08
C ALA A 191 -9.97 -16.88 18.74
N ARG A 192 -9.60 -17.42 17.58
CA ARG A 192 -9.97 -18.79 17.18
C ARG A 192 -9.33 -19.88 18.04
N ARG A 193 -8.13 -19.68 18.55
CA ARG A 193 -7.52 -20.62 19.53
C ARG A 193 -8.29 -20.63 20.85
N ARG A 194 -8.83 -19.49 21.28
CA ARG A 194 -9.68 -19.38 22.48
C ARG A 194 -11.10 -19.90 22.25
N ASN A 195 -11.63 -19.74 21.03
CA ASN A 195 -12.94 -20.26 20.61
C ASN A 195 -12.76 -21.12 19.35
N PRO A 196 -12.44 -22.43 19.47
CA PRO A 196 -12.26 -23.32 18.30
C PRO A 196 -13.55 -23.54 17.48
N ALA A 197 -14.73 -23.21 18.03
CA ALA A 197 -16.00 -23.28 17.31
C ALA A 197 -16.18 -22.14 16.30
N ALA A 198 -15.44 -21.02 16.48
CA ALA A 198 -15.50 -19.88 15.56
C ALA A 198 -15.03 -20.27 14.16
N LYS A 199 -15.82 -19.88 13.15
CA LYS A 199 -15.56 -20.19 11.74
C LYS A 199 -14.89 -19.04 11.02
N THR A 200 -14.19 -19.36 9.94
CA THR A 200 -13.58 -18.36 9.04
C THR A 200 -13.95 -18.66 7.59
N ILE A 201 -14.58 -17.70 6.94
CA ILE A 201 -14.85 -17.69 5.50
C ILE A 201 -13.93 -16.66 4.84
N VAL A 202 -13.27 -17.02 3.77
CA VAL A 202 -12.47 -16.10 2.95
C VAL A 202 -13.02 -16.01 1.54
N VAL A 203 -13.35 -14.81 1.11
CA VAL A 203 -13.78 -14.49 -0.26
C VAL A 203 -12.63 -13.76 -0.95
N ASP A 204 -11.93 -14.43 -1.85
CA ASP A 204 -10.82 -13.86 -2.61
C ASP A 204 -10.61 -14.66 -3.89
N PRO A 205 -10.39 -14.02 -5.06
CA PRO A 205 -10.07 -14.74 -6.30
C PRO A 205 -8.80 -15.59 -6.20
N ARG A 206 -7.87 -15.20 -5.36
CA ARG A 206 -6.59 -15.89 -5.14
C ARG A 206 -6.57 -16.61 -3.79
N ARG A 207 -5.99 -17.80 -3.75
CA ARG A 207 -5.70 -18.52 -2.51
C ARG A 207 -4.53 -17.83 -1.78
N THR A 208 -4.85 -16.79 -1.02
CA THR A 208 -3.88 -15.99 -0.26
C THR A 208 -3.48 -16.67 1.06
N ASP A 209 -2.46 -16.11 1.76
CA ASP A 209 -2.07 -16.63 3.08
C ASP A 209 -3.17 -16.49 4.14
N THR A 210 -4.13 -15.60 3.95
CA THR A 210 -5.33 -15.49 4.80
C THR A 210 -6.22 -16.73 4.70
N VAL A 211 -6.19 -17.44 3.58
CA VAL A 211 -6.92 -18.73 3.39
C VAL A 211 -6.29 -19.85 4.20
N SER A 212 -5.02 -19.75 4.54
CA SER A 212 -4.33 -20.76 5.35
C SER A 212 -4.98 -20.88 6.73
N GLY A 213 -5.67 -21.96 6.99
CA GLY A 213 -6.43 -22.18 8.22
C GLY A 213 -7.86 -21.61 8.21
N ALA A 214 -8.37 -21.13 7.09
CA ALA A 214 -9.80 -20.84 6.91
C ALA A 214 -10.61 -22.13 6.80
N ASP A 215 -11.84 -22.09 7.29
CA ASP A 215 -12.78 -23.25 7.20
C ASP A 215 -13.42 -23.32 5.81
N LEU A 216 -13.58 -22.18 5.12
CA LEU A 216 -14.15 -22.10 3.78
C LEU A 216 -13.47 -21.00 2.95
N HIS A 217 -13.08 -21.35 1.72
CA HIS A 217 -12.58 -20.40 0.72
C HIS A 217 -13.55 -20.33 -0.46
N LEU A 218 -14.21 -19.19 -0.61
CA LEU A 218 -15.01 -18.86 -1.79
C LEU A 218 -14.09 -18.17 -2.82
N GLN A 219 -13.49 -18.97 -3.68
CA GLN A 219 -12.59 -18.49 -4.74
C GLN A 219 -13.40 -17.98 -5.92
N ILE A 220 -13.91 -16.76 -5.81
CA ILE A 220 -14.81 -16.17 -6.82
C ILE A 220 -14.07 -15.69 -8.07
N VAL A 221 -14.79 -15.57 -9.18
CA VAL A 221 -14.32 -14.84 -10.36
C VAL A 221 -14.18 -13.36 -10.01
N PRO A 222 -13.06 -12.70 -10.37
CA PRO A 222 -12.86 -11.27 -10.06
C PRO A 222 -14.04 -10.39 -10.51
N GLY A 223 -14.54 -9.55 -9.60
CA GLY A 223 -15.62 -8.61 -9.85
C GLY A 223 -17.03 -9.14 -9.59
N THR A 224 -17.20 -10.39 -9.13
CA THR A 224 -18.53 -10.99 -8.86
C THR A 224 -18.99 -10.87 -7.40
N ASP A 225 -18.33 -10.04 -6.61
CA ASP A 225 -18.59 -9.85 -5.18
C ASP A 225 -20.07 -9.47 -4.90
N VAL A 226 -20.65 -8.52 -5.66
CA VAL A 226 -22.06 -8.10 -5.50
C VAL A 226 -23.01 -9.27 -5.73
N ALA A 227 -22.78 -10.08 -6.77
CA ALA A 227 -23.60 -11.27 -7.04
C ALA A 227 -23.50 -12.28 -5.90
N LEU A 228 -22.30 -12.50 -5.35
CA LEU A 228 -22.10 -13.36 -4.18
C LEU A 228 -22.92 -12.87 -2.97
N PHE A 229 -22.79 -11.57 -2.63
CA PHE A 229 -23.49 -11.01 -1.46
C PHE A 229 -25.01 -11.01 -1.63
N HIS A 230 -25.50 -10.78 -2.84
CA HIS A 230 -26.94 -10.94 -3.15
C HIS A 230 -27.39 -12.38 -3.03
N GLY A 231 -26.59 -13.36 -3.48
CA GLY A 231 -26.89 -14.78 -3.30
C GLY A 231 -26.91 -15.22 -1.85
N LEU A 232 -25.98 -14.73 -1.04
CA LEU A 232 -26.02 -14.96 0.41
C LEU A 232 -27.28 -14.35 1.04
N LEU A 233 -27.64 -13.11 0.69
CA LEU A 233 -28.86 -12.47 1.20
C LEU A 233 -30.13 -13.18 0.71
N HIS A 234 -30.15 -13.67 -0.53
CA HIS A 234 -31.24 -14.48 -1.05
C HIS A 234 -31.49 -15.71 -0.15
N LEU A 235 -30.44 -16.48 0.17
CA LEU A 235 -30.55 -17.66 1.04
C LEU A 235 -30.94 -17.27 2.47
N LEU A 236 -30.35 -16.24 3.05
CA LEU A 236 -30.72 -15.73 4.38
C LEU A 236 -32.21 -15.37 4.47
N LEU A 237 -32.76 -14.77 3.42
CA LEU A 237 -34.18 -14.41 3.34
C LEU A 237 -35.08 -15.64 3.23
N TRP A 238 -34.70 -16.63 2.39
CA TRP A 238 -35.52 -17.84 2.15
C TRP A 238 -35.52 -18.76 3.35
N GLU A 239 -34.40 -18.89 4.03
CA GLU A 239 -34.25 -19.72 5.24
C GLU A 239 -34.76 -19.03 6.51
N GLY A 240 -35.19 -17.77 6.40
CA GLY A 240 -35.74 -17.03 7.52
C GLY A 240 -34.70 -16.55 8.55
N TRP A 241 -33.42 -16.49 8.17
CA TRP A 241 -32.32 -16.04 9.06
C TRP A 241 -32.13 -14.53 9.09
N VAL A 242 -33.18 -13.76 8.78
CA VAL A 242 -33.20 -12.29 8.87
C VAL A 242 -34.07 -11.83 10.04
N ASP A 243 -33.73 -10.69 10.66
CA ASP A 243 -34.52 -10.10 11.73
C ASP A 243 -35.54 -9.10 11.18
N ARG A 244 -36.77 -9.55 10.97
CA ARG A 244 -37.85 -8.72 10.44
C ARG A 244 -38.23 -7.56 11.35
N ARG A 245 -38.14 -7.73 12.69
CA ARG A 245 -38.47 -6.66 13.66
C ARG A 245 -37.48 -5.52 13.55
N PHE A 246 -36.20 -5.85 13.50
CA PHE A 246 -35.15 -4.84 13.32
C PHE A 246 -35.30 -4.13 11.96
N ILE A 247 -35.54 -4.89 10.90
CA ILE A 247 -35.72 -4.34 9.54
C ILE A 247 -36.87 -3.31 9.53
N GLU A 248 -38.03 -3.61 10.10
CA GLU A 248 -39.19 -2.71 10.15
C GLU A 248 -38.94 -1.49 11.04
N ALA A 249 -38.34 -1.71 12.21
CA ALA A 249 -38.14 -0.65 13.20
C ALA A 249 -37.01 0.32 12.84
N HIS A 250 -35.88 -0.18 12.34
CA HIS A 250 -34.61 0.54 12.26
C HIS A 250 -34.04 0.71 10.87
N THR A 251 -34.77 0.28 9.81
CA THR A 251 -34.25 0.37 8.44
C THR A 251 -35.25 0.92 7.45
N GLU A 252 -34.75 1.33 6.26
CA GLU A 252 -35.50 1.80 5.09
C GLU A 252 -34.97 1.09 3.81
N GLY A 253 -35.78 1.01 2.74
CA GLY A 253 -35.36 0.49 1.42
C GLY A 253 -35.33 -1.04 1.33
N PHE A 254 -35.91 -1.77 2.27
CA PHE A 254 -35.87 -3.23 2.26
C PHE A 254 -36.69 -3.85 1.13
N ALA A 255 -37.80 -3.26 0.74
CA ALA A 255 -38.69 -3.81 -0.31
C ALA A 255 -37.99 -3.88 -1.67
N GLU A 256 -37.28 -2.81 -2.03
CA GLU A 256 -36.50 -2.72 -3.28
C GLU A 256 -35.34 -3.71 -3.28
N LEU A 257 -34.62 -3.82 -2.16
CA LEU A 257 -33.51 -4.79 -2.03
C LEU A 257 -34.05 -6.22 -2.13
N LYS A 258 -35.15 -6.55 -1.44
CA LYS A 258 -35.76 -7.88 -1.48
C LYS A 258 -36.20 -8.26 -2.90
N ALA A 259 -36.78 -7.31 -3.65
CA ALA A 259 -37.16 -7.52 -5.05
C ALA A 259 -35.93 -7.83 -5.92
N LEU A 260 -34.84 -7.06 -5.76
CA LEU A 260 -33.60 -7.27 -6.49
C LEU A 260 -32.96 -8.64 -6.19
N VAL A 261 -32.75 -8.98 -4.91
CA VAL A 261 -32.04 -10.22 -4.54
C VAL A 261 -32.82 -11.50 -4.86
N ARG A 262 -34.13 -11.41 -5.10
CA ARG A 262 -34.95 -12.53 -5.53
C ARG A 262 -34.44 -13.18 -6.82
N GLU A 263 -33.83 -12.41 -7.69
CA GLU A 263 -33.28 -12.89 -8.97
C GLU A 263 -31.94 -13.62 -8.80
N PHE A 264 -31.23 -13.38 -7.70
CA PHE A 264 -29.92 -13.97 -7.43
C PHE A 264 -30.05 -15.36 -6.80
N THR A 265 -30.65 -16.29 -7.54
CA THR A 265 -30.77 -17.67 -7.11
C THR A 265 -29.41 -18.35 -6.95
N PRO A 266 -29.27 -19.39 -6.11
CA PRO A 266 -27.99 -20.10 -5.95
C PRO A 266 -27.40 -20.58 -7.29
N ALA A 267 -28.21 -21.05 -8.23
CA ALA A 267 -27.75 -21.48 -9.54
C ALA A 267 -27.12 -20.34 -10.36
N LEU A 268 -27.76 -19.15 -10.40
CA LEU A 268 -27.22 -18.01 -11.10
C LEU A 268 -25.93 -17.52 -10.44
N VAL A 269 -25.91 -17.43 -9.11
CA VAL A 269 -24.77 -16.92 -8.35
C VAL A 269 -23.55 -17.83 -8.52
N THR A 270 -23.73 -19.15 -8.43
CA THR A 270 -22.63 -20.10 -8.59
C THR A 270 -22.08 -20.12 -10.01
N GLN A 271 -22.94 -19.93 -11.02
CA GLN A 271 -22.52 -19.75 -12.41
C GLN A 271 -21.68 -18.47 -12.58
N LEU A 272 -22.12 -17.32 -12.03
CA LEU A 272 -21.42 -16.05 -12.15
C LEU A 272 -20.09 -16.05 -11.38
N CYS A 273 -20.11 -16.54 -10.15
CA CYS A 273 -18.97 -16.54 -9.24
C CYS A 273 -17.98 -17.68 -9.50
N GLY A 274 -18.40 -18.73 -10.18
CA GLY A 274 -17.58 -19.91 -10.46
C GLY A 274 -17.23 -20.69 -9.18
N ILE A 275 -18.14 -20.76 -8.22
CA ILE A 275 -18.03 -21.51 -6.95
C ILE A 275 -19.05 -22.66 -6.93
N ARG A 276 -18.91 -23.59 -5.99
CA ARG A 276 -19.87 -24.67 -5.82
C ARG A 276 -21.11 -24.18 -5.07
N THR A 277 -22.27 -24.77 -5.39
CA THR A 277 -23.54 -24.43 -4.73
C THR A 277 -23.49 -24.78 -3.23
N GLU A 278 -22.89 -25.94 -2.90
CA GLU A 278 -22.73 -26.36 -1.51
C GLU A 278 -21.94 -25.38 -0.67
N ASP A 279 -20.89 -24.78 -1.24
CA ASP A 279 -20.06 -23.78 -0.56
C ASP A 279 -20.83 -22.46 -0.31
N LEU A 280 -21.66 -22.03 -1.27
CA LEU A 280 -22.55 -20.88 -1.11
C LEU A 280 -23.59 -21.12 -0.02
N VAL A 281 -24.25 -22.28 -0.03
CA VAL A 281 -25.25 -22.65 0.99
C VAL A 281 -24.61 -22.73 2.37
N LEU A 282 -23.45 -23.38 2.48
CA LEU A 282 -22.70 -23.51 3.73
C LEU A 282 -22.30 -22.14 4.30
N ALA A 283 -21.87 -21.23 3.44
CA ALA A 283 -21.53 -19.86 3.86
C ALA A 283 -22.75 -19.12 4.39
N ALA A 284 -23.91 -19.22 3.73
CA ALA A 284 -25.16 -18.63 4.18
C ALA A 284 -25.64 -19.23 5.51
N GLN A 285 -25.52 -20.55 5.67
CA GLN A 285 -25.85 -21.26 6.90
C GLN A 285 -24.99 -20.79 8.07
N TRP A 286 -23.67 -20.73 7.90
CA TRP A 286 -22.79 -20.25 8.97
C TRP A 286 -23.07 -18.79 9.32
N TRP A 287 -23.35 -17.93 8.32
CA TRP A 287 -23.72 -16.53 8.58
C TRP A 287 -25.04 -16.43 9.37
N GLY A 288 -26.09 -17.14 8.94
CA GLY A 288 -27.42 -17.08 9.57
C GLY A 288 -27.46 -17.66 10.98
N GLN A 289 -26.60 -18.63 11.29
CA GLN A 289 -26.54 -19.29 12.61
C GLN A 289 -25.53 -18.66 13.57
N ALA A 290 -24.60 -17.83 13.10
CA ALA A 290 -23.63 -17.17 13.95
C ALA A 290 -24.28 -16.10 14.84
N ARG A 291 -23.93 -16.08 16.12
CA ARG A 291 -24.37 -15.01 17.02
C ARG A 291 -23.70 -13.68 16.68
N ALA A 292 -22.42 -13.71 16.30
CA ALA A 292 -21.64 -12.54 16.00
C ALA A 292 -20.81 -12.76 14.70
N VAL A 293 -21.14 -11.99 13.67
CA VAL A 293 -20.44 -11.99 12.38
C VAL A 293 -19.61 -10.74 12.21
N LEU A 294 -18.32 -10.89 12.12
CA LEU A 294 -17.38 -9.78 11.85
C LEU A 294 -16.82 -9.90 10.43
N SER A 295 -17.19 -8.97 9.57
CA SER A 295 -16.61 -8.90 8.22
C SER A 295 -15.36 -8.02 8.22
N LEU A 296 -14.23 -8.59 7.79
CA LEU A 296 -12.93 -7.93 7.70
C LEU A 296 -12.55 -7.76 6.22
N TYR A 297 -12.77 -6.59 5.65
CA TYR A 297 -12.61 -6.36 4.22
C TYR A 297 -11.66 -5.18 3.90
N CYS A 298 -11.13 -5.17 2.69
CA CYS A 298 -10.11 -4.21 2.29
C CYS A 298 -10.15 -3.93 0.77
N GLN A 299 -8.98 -3.79 0.15
CA GLN A 299 -8.78 -3.25 -1.20
C GLN A 299 -9.39 -4.10 -2.33
N GLY A 300 -9.64 -5.40 -2.13
CA GLY A 300 -10.32 -6.24 -3.13
C GLY A 300 -11.77 -5.81 -3.38
N LEU A 301 -12.46 -5.30 -2.33
CA LEU A 301 -13.75 -4.66 -2.49
C LEU A 301 -13.60 -3.21 -2.96
N ASN A 302 -12.72 -2.45 -2.28
CA ASN A 302 -12.67 -0.98 -2.40
C ASN A 302 -12.13 -0.50 -3.75
N GLN A 303 -11.02 -1.08 -4.23
CA GLN A 303 -10.33 -0.65 -5.45
C GLN A 303 -10.97 -1.24 -6.72
N SER A 304 -12.24 -0.94 -6.93
CA SER A 304 -13.06 -1.44 -8.03
C SER A 304 -13.95 -0.34 -8.59
N ALA A 305 -14.24 -0.40 -9.90
CA ALA A 305 -15.22 0.48 -10.56
C ALA A 305 -16.67 0.22 -10.08
N SER A 306 -16.90 -0.79 -9.25
CA SER A 306 -18.14 -1.05 -8.50
C SER A 306 -17.89 -1.17 -7.00
N GLY A 307 -16.86 -0.51 -6.48
CA GLY A 307 -16.42 -0.64 -5.10
C GLY A 307 -17.47 -0.23 -4.07
N THR A 308 -18.17 0.87 -4.30
CA THR A 308 -19.26 1.33 -3.42
C THR A 308 -20.40 0.29 -3.37
N ALA A 309 -20.81 -0.24 -4.53
CA ALA A 309 -21.83 -1.29 -4.59
C ALA A 309 -21.43 -2.57 -3.86
N LYS A 310 -20.17 -3.01 -3.97
CA LYS A 310 -19.64 -4.18 -3.24
C LYS A 310 -19.72 -3.98 -1.73
N ASN A 311 -19.29 -2.81 -1.25
CA ASN A 311 -19.35 -2.47 0.17
C ASN A 311 -20.80 -2.39 0.68
N ALA A 312 -21.69 -1.71 -0.05
CA ALA A 312 -23.09 -1.58 0.33
C ALA A 312 -23.81 -2.93 0.37
N ALA A 313 -23.54 -3.81 -0.62
CA ALA A 313 -24.10 -5.17 -0.62
C ALA A 313 -23.63 -6.01 0.58
N LEU A 314 -22.37 -5.87 1.02
CA LEU A 314 -21.89 -6.49 2.25
C LEU A 314 -22.56 -5.91 3.50
N ILE A 315 -22.72 -4.59 3.59
CA ILE A 315 -23.41 -3.93 4.71
C ILE A 315 -24.87 -4.38 4.79
N ASN A 316 -25.55 -4.57 3.66
CA ASN A 316 -26.92 -5.10 3.64
C ASN A 316 -27.05 -6.44 4.36
N LEU A 317 -26.07 -7.36 4.24
CA LEU A 317 -26.06 -8.62 4.98
C LEU A 317 -26.07 -8.37 6.49
N HIS A 318 -25.21 -7.47 6.96
CA HIS A 318 -25.11 -7.10 8.37
C HIS A 318 -26.41 -6.47 8.90
N LEU A 319 -27.01 -5.56 8.14
CA LEU A 319 -28.28 -4.93 8.51
C LEU A 319 -29.44 -5.95 8.55
N ALA A 320 -29.53 -6.83 7.54
CA ALA A 320 -30.63 -7.81 7.47
C ALA A 320 -30.61 -8.83 8.64
N THR A 321 -29.42 -9.10 9.19
CA THR A 321 -29.19 -10.10 10.25
C THR A 321 -28.83 -9.47 11.62
N VAL A 322 -28.98 -8.15 11.78
CA VAL A 322 -28.65 -7.39 13.01
C VAL A 322 -27.22 -7.63 13.46
N GLN A 323 -26.31 -7.78 12.50
CA GLN A 323 -24.87 -7.93 12.80
C GLN A 323 -24.19 -6.56 12.81
N ILE A 324 -24.67 -5.64 13.65
CA ILE A 324 -24.15 -4.27 13.80
C ILE A 324 -24.51 -3.73 15.20
N GLY A 325 -23.67 -2.85 15.75
CA GLY A 325 -23.93 -2.19 17.05
C GLY A 325 -23.78 -3.10 18.27
N ARG A 326 -23.20 -4.28 18.14
CA ARG A 326 -23.00 -5.23 19.25
C ARG A 326 -21.63 -5.89 19.21
N PRO A 327 -21.14 -6.41 20.36
CA PRO A 327 -19.82 -7.04 20.41
C PRO A 327 -19.64 -8.18 19.40
N GLY A 328 -18.51 -8.17 18.69
CA GLY A 328 -18.13 -9.20 17.74
C GLY A 328 -18.82 -9.13 16.38
N ALA A 329 -19.66 -8.11 16.13
CA ALA A 329 -20.49 -8.04 14.94
C ALA A 329 -20.36 -6.70 14.20
N GLY A 330 -20.21 -6.75 12.89
CA GLY A 330 -20.23 -5.57 12.02
C GLY A 330 -19.37 -5.66 10.78
N PRO A 331 -19.60 -4.74 9.84
CA PRO A 331 -18.74 -4.56 8.66
C PRO A 331 -17.52 -3.73 9.03
N PHE A 332 -16.35 -4.35 9.09
CA PHE A 332 -15.09 -3.70 9.45
C PHE A 332 -14.19 -3.47 8.22
N SER A 333 -14.21 -2.27 7.67
CA SER A 333 -13.29 -1.88 6.62
C SER A 333 -11.89 -1.59 7.18
N LEU A 334 -10.90 -2.40 6.79
CA LEU A 334 -9.53 -2.28 7.26
C LEU A 334 -8.75 -1.27 6.43
N THR A 335 -8.44 -0.12 7.04
CA THR A 335 -7.71 0.98 6.40
C THR A 335 -6.29 0.57 6.02
N GLY A 336 -5.88 0.83 4.78
CA GLY A 336 -4.54 0.53 4.30
C GLY A 336 -3.49 1.48 4.87
N GLN A 337 -3.70 2.79 4.81
CA GLN A 337 -2.74 3.81 5.22
C GLN A 337 -2.93 4.22 6.69
N PRO A 338 -1.86 4.70 7.37
CA PRO A 338 -1.87 4.91 8.82
C PRO A 338 -2.82 6.02 9.27
N ASN A 339 -3.10 7.02 8.42
CA ASN A 339 -3.96 8.16 8.76
C ASN A 339 -4.94 8.55 7.64
N ALA A 340 -5.39 7.58 6.84
CA ALA A 340 -6.44 7.86 5.85
C ALA A 340 -7.77 8.27 6.51
N MET A 341 -8.01 7.83 7.75
CA MET A 341 -9.16 8.25 8.58
C MET A 341 -9.03 9.74 8.93
N GLY A 342 -7.91 10.18 9.54
CA GLY A 342 -7.69 11.57 9.92
C GLY A 342 -7.78 12.55 8.74
N GLY A 343 -7.32 12.15 7.55
CA GLY A 343 -7.49 12.95 6.34
C GLY A 343 -8.97 13.18 5.96
N ARG A 344 -9.86 12.20 6.20
CA ARG A 344 -11.31 12.37 6.01
C ARG A 344 -11.95 13.18 7.13
N GLU A 345 -11.52 12.99 8.37
CA GLU A 345 -11.96 13.77 9.54
C GLU A 345 -11.77 15.27 9.33
N VAL A 346 -10.62 15.68 8.82
CA VAL A 346 -10.34 17.09 8.50
C VAL A 346 -10.95 17.56 7.17
N GLY A 347 -11.53 16.65 6.37
CA GLY A 347 -12.16 16.96 5.09
C GLY A 347 -11.19 17.26 3.93
N ALA A 348 -9.96 16.75 3.98
CA ALA A 348 -8.91 17.01 2.99
C ALA A 348 -9.06 16.18 1.70
N MET A 349 -10.26 16.18 1.12
CA MET A 349 -10.59 15.54 -0.15
C MET A 349 -11.50 16.44 -0.99
N ALA A 350 -11.54 16.18 -2.28
CA ALA A 350 -12.20 17.05 -3.28
C ALA A 350 -13.70 17.28 -3.03
N ASN A 351 -14.37 16.39 -2.33
CA ASN A 351 -15.80 16.42 -2.08
C ASN A 351 -16.19 16.43 -0.58
N LEU A 352 -15.23 16.68 0.31
CA LEU A 352 -15.46 16.69 1.76
C LEU A 352 -15.23 18.07 2.36
N LEU A 353 -15.82 18.31 3.55
CA LEU A 353 -15.54 19.45 4.42
C LEU A 353 -15.06 18.96 5.80
N SER A 354 -14.47 19.85 6.58
CA SER A 354 -13.99 19.56 7.94
C SER A 354 -15.11 18.97 8.81
N ALA A 355 -14.75 17.95 9.58
CA ALA A 355 -15.60 17.27 10.55
C ALA A 355 -16.88 16.70 9.92
N HIS A 356 -16.74 15.92 8.83
CA HIS A 356 -17.82 15.24 8.11
C HIS A 356 -18.96 16.13 7.62
N ARG A 357 -18.75 17.45 7.55
CA ARG A 357 -19.73 18.36 6.97
C ARG A 357 -19.91 18.09 5.49
N ASP A 358 -21.12 18.24 5.02
CA ASP A 358 -21.47 18.04 3.61
C ASP A 358 -21.16 19.30 2.79
N LEU A 359 -20.40 19.14 1.72
CA LEU A 359 -20.05 20.22 0.80
C LEU A 359 -21.29 20.78 0.10
N ALA A 360 -22.30 19.96 -0.20
CA ALA A 360 -23.56 20.39 -0.82
C ALA A 360 -24.43 21.26 0.11
N ASN A 361 -24.24 21.15 1.43
CA ASN A 361 -25.04 21.88 2.42
C ASN A 361 -24.48 23.30 2.62
N ALA A 362 -25.28 24.32 2.30
CA ALA A 362 -24.90 25.74 2.42
C ALA A 362 -24.60 26.17 3.87
N GLU A 363 -25.34 25.65 4.85
CA GLU A 363 -25.12 25.94 6.27
C GLU A 363 -23.79 25.37 6.75
N HIS A 364 -23.46 24.14 6.34
CA HIS A 364 -22.16 23.53 6.63
C HIS A 364 -21.00 24.33 6.04
N ARG A 365 -21.14 24.84 4.79
CA ARG A 365 -20.12 25.71 4.19
C ARG A 365 -19.96 27.03 4.92
N ALA A 366 -21.08 27.66 5.31
CA ALA A 366 -21.06 28.91 6.08
C ALA A 366 -20.44 28.72 7.48
N GLU A 367 -20.71 27.60 8.12
CA GLU A 367 -20.10 27.24 9.40
C GLU A 367 -18.58 27.09 9.29
N VAL A 368 -18.09 26.33 8.29
CA VAL A 368 -16.66 26.18 8.07
C VAL A 368 -16.01 27.53 7.72
N ALA A 369 -16.65 28.36 6.90
CA ALA A 369 -16.15 29.69 6.57
C ALA A 369 -15.97 30.55 7.82
N ARG A 370 -16.96 30.55 8.72
CA ARG A 370 -16.90 31.25 10.02
C ARG A 370 -15.77 30.72 10.92
N LEU A 371 -15.67 29.37 11.06
CA LEU A 371 -14.64 28.74 11.87
C LEU A 371 -13.22 29.08 11.39
N TRP A 372 -13.03 29.18 10.08
CA TRP A 372 -11.72 29.50 9.48
C TRP A 372 -11.47 31.02 9.30
N GLY A 373 -12.45 31.87 9.58
CA GLY A 373 -12.32 33.32 9.38
C GLY A 373 -12.22 33.74 7.92
N VAL A 374 -12.88 33.01 7.03
CA VAL A 374 -12.95 33.29 5.59
C VAL A 374 -14.36 33.68 5.15
N GLU A 375 -14.48 34.40 4.05
CA GLU A 375 -15.79 34.86 3.57
C GLU A 375 -16.66 33.70 3.06
N ARG A 376 -16.02 32.75 2.39
CA ARG A 376 -16.70 31.56 1.85
C ARG A 376 -15.70 30.42 1.61
N VAL A 377 -16.21 29.19 1.54
CA VAL A 377 -15.52 28.02 0.98
C VAL A 377 -16.17 27.63 -0.35
N PRO A 378 -15.42 27.01 -1.29
CA PRO A 378 -15.97 26.63 -2.60
C PRO A 378 -17.14 25.66 -2.47
N GLU A 379 -18.13 25.79 -3.36
CA GLU A 379 -19.37 25.00 -3.34
C GLU A 379 -19.26 23.72 -4.15
N ALA A 380 -18.74 23.80 -5.38
CA ALA A 380 -18.64 22.66 -6.27
C ALA A 380 -17.53 21.70 -5.83
N PRO A 381 -17.75 20.38 -5.91
CA PRO A 381 -16.67 19.42 -5.70
C PRO A 381 -15.49 19.68 -6.63
N GLY A 382 -14.28 19.49 -6.11
CA GLY A 382 -13.05 19.57 -6.89
C GLY A 382 -12.77 18.31 -7.72
N LYS A 383 -11.66 18.31 -8.44
CA LYS A 383 -11.17 17.15 -9.18
C LYS A 383 -10.64 16.10 -8.20
N THR A 384 -11.14 14.88 -8.30
CA THR A 384 -10.60 13.73 -7.54
C THR A 384 -9.25 13.30 -8.10
N ALA A 385 -8.55 12.39 -7.39
CA ALA A 385 -7.18 12.00 -7.71
C ALA A 385 -6.91 11.75 -9.21
N VAL A 386 -7.66 10.84 -9.86
CA VAL A 386 -7.46 10.54 -11.28
C VAL A 386 -7.85 11.74 -12.15
N GLU A 387 -9.00 12.37 -11.87
CA GLU A 387 -9.50 13.55 -12.61
C GLU A 387 -8.53 14.74 -12.53
N MET A 388 -7.81 14.90 -11.41
CA MET A 388 -6.79 15.94 -11.23
C MET A 388 -5.62 15.75 -12.20
N PHE A 389 -5.12 14.52 -12.36
CA PHE A 389 -4.06 14.22 -13.32
C PHE A 389 -4.57 14.31 -14.77
N GLU A 390 -5.80 13.91 -15.06
CA GLU A 390 -6.43 14.13 -16.38
C GLU A 390 -6.54 15.61 -16.71
N ALA A 391 -7.00 16.44 -15.77
CA ALA A 391 -7.11 17.87 -15.91
C ALA A 391 -5.73 18.54 -16.11
N ALA A 392 -4.70 18.07 -15.39
CA ALA A 392 -3.34 18.56 -15.58
C ALA A 392 -2.79 18.20 -16.97
N ARG A 393 -3.05 16.97 -17.46
CA ARG A 393 -2.69 16.56 -18.82
C ARG A 393 -3.36 17.43 -19.90
N ARG A 394 -4.62 17.86 -19.68
CA ARG A 394 -5.33 18.77 -20.59
C ARG A 394 -4.92 20.24 -20.41
N GLY A 395 -4.06 20.56 -19.46
CA GLY A 395 -3.62 21.91 -19.17
C GLY A 395 -4.65 22.77 -18.42
N GLU A 396 -5.68 22.18 -17.82
CA GLU A 396 -6.65 22.87 -16.94
C GLU A 396 -6.00 23.18 -15.58
N ILE A 397 -5.33 22.18 -14.97
CA ILE A 397 -4.48 22.35 -13.80
C ILE A 397 -3.05 22.65 -14.26
N LYS A 398 -2.53 23.79 -13.83
CA LYS A 398 -1.22 24.34 -14.20
C LYS A 398 -0.15 23.98 -13.18
N ILE A 399 -0.51 23.94 -11.90
CA ILE A 399 0.40 23.63 -10.80
C ILE A 399 -0.11 22.40 -10.07
N LEU A 400 0.78 21.41 -9.92
CA LEU A 400 0.57 20.24 -9.07
C LEU A 400 1.49 20.30 -7.86
N TRP A 401 0.90 20.35 -6.67
CA TRP A 401 1.64 20.18 -5.41
C TRP A 401 1.35 18.78 -4.83
N ILE A 402 2.36 17.93 -4.83
CA ILE A 402 2.30 16.53 -4.41
C ILE A 402 3.03 16.39 -3.07
N ALA A 403 2.33 15.89 -2.03
CA ALA A 403 2.91 15.76 -0.71
C ALA A 403 2.87 14.33 -0.18
N CYS A 404 4.04 13.80 0.23
CA CYS A 404 4.22 12.52 0.92
C CYS A 404 3.66 11.30 0.16
N THR A 405 3.61 11.35 -1.20
CA THR A 405 3.10 10.26 -2.06
C THR A 405 3.83 10.20 -3.40
N ASN A 406 3.75 9.04 -4.07
CA ASN A 406 4.47 8.76 -5.32
C ASN A 406 3.50 8.36 -6.45
N PRO A 407 2.71 9.31 -7.02
CA PRO A 407 1.74 9.03 -8.07
C PRO A 407 2.36 8.44 -9.34
N ALA A 408 3.61 8.79 -9.67
CA ALA A 408 4.34 8.20 -10.80
C ALA A 408 4.65 6.69 -10.62
N GLN A 409 4.21 6.07 -9.51
CA GLN A 409 4.24 4.63 -9.25
C GLN A 409 2.85 4.11 -8.82
N SER A 410 2.12 4.84 -7.97
CA SER A 410 0.94 4.32 -7.27
C SER A 410 -0.38 4.52 -8.01
N MET A 411 -0.47 5.51 -8.91
CA MET A 411 -1.67 5.75 -9.71
C MET A 411 -1.83 4.71 -10.83
N PRO A 412 -3.07 4.38 -11.25
CA PRO A 412 -3.29 3.59 -12.47
C PRO A 412 -2.85 4.36 -13.71
N ASN A 413 -2.75 3.67 -14.84
CA ASN A 413 -2.42 4.27 -16.14
C ASN A 413 -1.22 5.23 -16.08
N GLN A 414 -0.04 4.67 -15.78
CA GLN A 414 1.19 5.43 -15.55
C GLN A 414 1.60 6.37 -16.71
N ARG A 415 1.15 6.08 -17.93
CA ARG A 415 1.38 6.97 -19.06
C ARG A 415 0.65 8.30 -18.87
N LEU A 416 -0.63 8.27 -18.53
CA LEU A 416 -1.44 9.46 -18.23
C LEU A 416 -0.79 10.30 -17.12
N VAL A 417 -0.35 9.67 -16.04
CA VAL A 417 0.28 10.37 -14.90
C VAL A 417 1.55 11.09 -15.33
N ARG A 418 2.41 10.45 -16.11
CA ARG A 418 3.65 11.06 -16.59
C ARG A 418 3.42 12.18 -17.60
N GLU A 419 2.44 12.01 -18.50
CA GLU A 419 1.98 13.06 -19.41
C GLU A 419 1.45 14.28 -18.64
N ALA A 420 0.67 14.06 -17.56
CA ALA A 420 0.16 15.11 -16.69
C ALA A 420 1.29 15.88 -15.97
N LEU A 421 2.25 15.17 -15.39
CA LEU A 421 3.41 15.78 -14.74
C LEU A 421 4.30 16.54 -15.73
N ALA A 422 4.36 16.09 -16.99
CA ALA A 422 5.08 16.79 -18.04
C ALA A 422 4.34 18.04 -18.55
N ALA A 423 3.01 18.01 -18.57
CA ALA A 423 2.18 19.10 -19.06
C ALA A 423 2.01 20.25 -18.04
N ALA A 424 2.03 19.94 -16.74
CA ALA A 424 1.90 20.94 -15.69
C ALA A 424 3.04 21.99 -15.76
N GLU A 425 2.72 23.28 -15.58
CA GLU A 425 3.71 24.38 -15.63
C GLU A 425 4.68 24.38 -14.45
N LEU A 426 4.26 23.77 -13.32
CA LEU A 426 5.09 23.58 -12.13
C LEU A 426 4.65 22.32 -11.36
N VAL A 427 5.61 21.46 -11.08
CA VAL A 427 5.41 20.29 -10.20
C VAL A 427 6.22 20.50 -8.93
N ILE A 428 5.51 20.69 -7.81
CA ILE A 428 6.07 20.80 -6.47
C ILE A 428 5.93 19.45 -5.79
N VAL A 429 7.04 18.88 -5.32
CA VAL A 429 7.04 17.63 -4.53
C VAL A 429 7.56 17.94 -3.13
N GLN A 430 6.74 17.69 -2.13
CA GLN A 430 7.09 17.75 -0.71
C GLN A 430 7.20 16.32 -0.21
N ASP A 431 8.40 15.81 -0.02
CA ASP A 431 8.63 14.40 0.33
C ASP A 431 9.89 14.24 1.17
N ALA A 432 9.90 13.19 1.97
CA ALA A 432 11.08 12.75 2.69
C ALA A 432 12.15 12.12 1.77
N TYR A 433 11.73 11.49 0.68
CA TYR A 433 12.57 10.66 -0.20
C TYR A 433 12.79 11.30 -1.58
N ARG A 434 14.06 11.57 -1.92
CA ARG A 434 14.45 12.12 -3.24
C ARG A 434 14.52 11.09 -4.36
N THR A 435 14.45 9.80 -4.02
CA THR A 435 14.68 8.67 -4.93
C THR A 435 13.41 8.10 -5.56
N THR A 436 12.24 8.66 -5.26
CA THR A 436 10.96 8.23 -5.83
C THR A 436 10.81 8.68 -7.29
N ALA A 437 10.02 7.94 -8.07
CA ALA A 437 9.75 8.27 -9.48
C ALA A 437 9.10 9.66 -9.63
N THR A 438 8.25 10.06 -8.68
CA THR A 438 7.62 11.39 -8.66
C THR A 438 8.64 12.48 -8.35
N ALA A 439 9.51 12.28 -7.35
CA ALA A 439 10.57 13.24 -7.03
C ALA A 439 11.52 13.46 -8.21
N ALA A 440 11.80 12.43 -9.02
CA ALA A 440 12.60 12.57 -10.23
C ALA A 440 12.00 13.52 -11.27
N LEU A 441 10.65 13.67 -11.28
CA LEU A 441 9.91 14.51 -12.20
C LEU A 441 9.59 15.92 -11.64
N ALA A 442 9.92 16.20 -10.37
CA ALA A 442 9.65 17.47 -9.71
C ALA A 442 10.48 18.63 -10.25
N ASP A 443 9.87 19.82 -10.34
CA ASP A 443 10.57 21.08 -10.57
C ASP A 443 11.13 21.66 -9.26
N VAL A 444 10.33 21.56 -8.18
CA VAL A 444 10.72 21.92 -6.82
C VAL A 444 10.61 20.70 -5.92
N LEU A 445 11.66 20.39 -5.16
CA LEU A 445 11.64 19.36 -4.12
C LEU A 445 11.83 20.02 -2.75
N LEU A 446 10.81 19.87 -1.89
CA LEU A 446 10.81 20.39 -0.53
C LEU A 446 11.05 19.24 0.46
N PRO A 447 12.14 19.24 1.23
CA PRO A 447 12.51 18.16 2.13
C PRO A 447 11.60 18.11 3.35
N ALA A 448 10.86 17.01 3.50
CA ALA A 448 9.94 16.79 4.60
C ALA A 448 10.50 15.85 5.67
N ALA A 449 10.07 16.05 6.92
CA ALA A 449 10.33 15.14 8.03
C ALA A 449 9.58 13.82 7.86
N SER A 450 10.20 12.72 8.31
CA SER A 450 9.61 11.37 8.26
C SER A 450 9.11 10.96 9.66
N TRP A 451 8.75 9.67 9.82
CA TRP A 451 8.40 9.10 11.12
C TRP A 451 9.55 9.26 12.12
N GLY A 452 9.21 9.42 13.41
CA GLY A 452 10.21 9.64 14.47
C GLY A 452 10.87 11.01 14.46
N GLU A 453 10.57 11.88 13.48
CA GLU A 453 11.15 13.20 13.29
C GLU A 453 10.14 14.35 13.47
N LYS A 454 8.86 14.05 13.71
CA LYS A 454 7.77 15.03 13.80
C LYS A 454 6.75 14.64 14.87
N ASP A 455 5.98 15.64 15.32
CA ASP A 455 4.92 15.51 16.33
C ASP A 455 3.54 15.73 15.72
N GLY A 456 2.52 15.02 16.24
CA GLY A 456 1.12 15.18 15.84
C GLY A 456 0.24 13.99 16.20
N THR A 457 -0.84 13.80 15.45
CA THR A 457 -1.83 12.74 15.68
C THR A 457 -2.16 11.96 14.41
N VAL A 458 -2.63 10.74 14.60
CA VAL A 458 -3.19 9.89 13.53
C VAL A 458 -4.43 9.15 14.05
N SER A 459 -5.41 8.90 13.16
CA SER A 459 -6.59 8.09 13.44
C SER A 459 -6.52 6.76 12.68
N ASN A 460 -6.60 5.65 13.38
CA ASN A 460 -6.52 4.30 12.82
C ASN A 460 -7.86 3.77 12.30
N SER A 461 -7.88 2.50 11.83
CA SER A 461 -9.08 1.86 11.25
C SER A 461 -10.28 1.76 12.19
N GLU A 462 -10.05 1.75 13.51
CA GLU A 462 -11.10 1.70 14.54
C GLU A 462 -11.44 3.09 15.13
N ARG A 463 -11.12 4.18 14.42
CA ARG A 463 -11.40 5.55 14.88
C ARG A 463 -10.60 5.97 16.13
N ARG A 464 -9.48 5.30 16.39
CA ARG A 464 -8.65 5.58 17.55
C ARG A 464 -7.56 6.59 17.21
N ILE A 465 -7.57 7.73 17.91
CA ILE A 465 -6.59 8.79 17.79
C ILE A 465 -5.39 8.43 18.66
N SER A 466 -4.20 8.41 18.04
CA SER A 466 -2.93 8.11 18.69
C SER A 466 -1.93 9.23 18.46
N ARG A 467 -1.06 9.48 19.46
CA ARG A 467 0.04 10.42 19.32
C ARG A 467 1.17 9.86 18.46
N VAL A 468 1.69 10.68 17.56
CA VAL A 468 3.00 10.49 16.91
C VAL A 468 3.97 11.46 17.58
N ARG A 469 5.14 10.95 18.02
CA ARG A 469 6.11 11.75 18.77
C ARG A 469 7.48 11.69 18.12
N ARG A 470 8.14 12.82 18.15
CA ARG A 470 9.51 12.97 17.68
C ARG A 470 10.50 12.32 18.64
N ALA A 471 11.39 11.51 18.12
CA ALA A 471 12.49 10.86 18.84
C ALA A 471 13.87 11.33 18.37
N MET A 472 13.94 11.96 17.18
CA MET A 472 15.17 12.53 16.63
C MET A 472 14.89 13.81 15.83
N ALA A 473 15.91 14.61 15.58
CA ALA A 473 15.81 15.74 14.67
C ALA A 473 15.70 15.27 13.21
N PRO A 474 14.95 15.97 12.34
CA PRO A 474 14.98 15.73 10.91
C PRO A 474 16.39 15.88 10.32
N PRO A 475 16.80 15.07 9.33
CA PRO A 475 18.12 15.16 8.73
C PRO A 475 18.24 16.40 7.82
N GLY A 476 19.43 16.99 7.79
CA GLY A 476 19.72 18.16 6.95
C GLY A 476 18.83 19.36 7.32
N GLN A 477 18.15 19.90 6.32
CA GLN A 477 17.22 21.02 6.45
C GLN A 477 15.74 20.59 6.38
N ALA A 478 15.44 19.29 6.49
CA ALA A 478 14.06 18.81 6.39
C ALA A 478 13.18 19.42 7.51
N ARG A 479 11.92 19.72 7.17
CA ARG A 479 10.93 20.33 8.07
C ARG A 479 9.69 19.46 8.17
N GLU A 480 8.94 19.62 9.26
CA GLU A 480 7.61 19.03 9.41
C GLU A 480 6.68 19.51 8.29
N ASP A 481 5.83 18.62 7.79
CA ASP A 481 4.98 18.90 6.63
C ASP A 481 4.08 20.11 6.85
N TRP A 482 3.41 20.20 8.00
CA TRP A 482 2.54 21.33 8.35
C TRP A 482 3.28 22.66 8.32
N ARG A 483 4.54 22.69 8.76
CA ARG A 483 5.35 23.89 8.83
C ARG A 483 5.69 24.43 7.44
N ILE A 484 6.04 23.55 6.51
CA ILE A 484 6.27 23.91 5.10
C ILE A 484 5.02 24.56 4.52
N VAL A 485 3.86 23.94 4.75
CA VAL A 485 2.56 24.43 4.24
C VAL A 485 2.22 25.80 4.85
N VAL A 486 2.36 25.97 6.15
CA VAL A 486 2.07 27.22 6.87
C VAL A 486 3.00 28.35 6.40
N ASP A 487 4.29 28.07 6.21
CA ASP A 487 5.26 29.06 5.74
C ASP A 487 4.93 29.53 4.30
N ILE A 488 4.52 28.62 3.41
CA ILE A 488 4.03 28.98 2.06
C ILE A 488 2.68 29.73 2.14
N ALA A 489 1.75 29.27 2.96
CA ALA A 489 0.44 29.87 3.12
C ALA A 489 0.51 31.32 3.61
N ARG A 490 1.39 31.60 4.57
CA ARG A 490 1.65 32.96 5.07
C ARG A 490 2.19 33.88 3.98
N ARG A 491 3.11 33.39 3.12
CA ARG A 491 3.64 34.14 1.97
C ARG A 491 2.58 34.37 0.90
N LEU A 492 1.79 33.34 0.60
CA LEU A 492 0.66 33.44 -0.32
C LEU A 492 -0.39 34.44 0.17
N GLN A 493 -0.75 34.38 1.45
CA GLN A 493 -1.76 35.29 2.01
C GLN A 493 -1.32 36.76 1.90
N ARG A 494 -0.05 37.09 2.16
CA ARG A 494 0.45 38.43 1.95
C ARG A 494 0.31 38.93 0.51
N ARG A 495 0.39 38.03 -0.49
CA ARG A 495 0.24 38.36 -1.92
C ARG A 495 -1.21 38.41 -2.37
N LEU A 496 -2.05 37.50 -1.89
CA LEU A 496 -3.44 37.37 -2.34
C LEU A 496 -4.43 38.19 -1.51
N ARG A 497 -4.15 38.41 -0.23
CA ARG A 497 -5.01 39.12 0.74
C ARG A 497 -4.18 40.04 1.65
N PRO A 498 -3.53 41.09 1.11
CA PRO A 498 -2.67 41.98 1.90
C PRO A 498 -3.48 42.68 2.99
N GLY A 499 -2.86 42.91 4.14
CA GLY A 499 -3.46 43.61 5.26
C GLY A 499 -4.49 42.87 6.09
N ARG A 500 -4.84 41.60 5.73
CA ARG A 500 -5.75 40.77 6.54
C ARG A 500 -4.98 40.00 7.61
N PRO A 501 -5.59 39.74 8.79
CA PRO A 501 -5.01 38.85 9.80
C PRO A 501 -4.65 37.48 9.22
N SER A 502 -3.60 36.85 9.76
CA SER A 502 -3.17 35.51 9.26
C SER A 502 -4.22 34.46 9.53
N LEU A 503 -4.57 33.71 8.50
CA LEU A 503 -5.42 32.52 8.60
C LEU A 503 -4.65 31.34 9.24
N PHE A 504 -3.31 31.42 9.33
CA PHE A 504 -2.40 30.36 9.79
C PHE A 504 -1.55 30.86 10.98
N PRO A 505 -2.17 31.18 12.16
CA PRO A 505 -1.43 31.75 13.30
C PRO A 505 -0.64 30.70 14.11
N TYR A 506 -0.50 29.48 13.62
CA TYR A 506 0.04 28.34 14.35
C TYR A 506 1.54 28.46 14.63
N ALA A 507 1.94 28.21 15.86
CA ALA A 507 3.34 28.08 16.30
C ALA A 507 3.76 26.60 16.46
N SER A 508 2.81 25.72 16.69
CA SER A 508 3.02 24.28 16.92
C SER A 508 1.99 23.43 16.18
N ALA A 509 2.23 22.14 16.09
CA ALA A 509 1.24 21.18 15.58
C ALA A 509 0.03 21.09 16.54
N GLU A 510 0.21 21.30 17.83
CA GLU A 510 -0.89 21.31 18.81
C GLU A 510 -1.88 22.44 18.57
N ASP A 511 -1.41 23.64 18.18
CA ASP A 511 -2.31 24.76 17.82
C ASP A 511 -3.24 24.37 16.67
N ILE A 512 -2.72 23.64 15.68
CA ILE A 512 -3.47 23.15 14.53
C ILE A 512 -4.50 22.09 14.99
N TRP A 513 -4.07 21.19 15.84
CA TRP A 513 -4.95 20.15 16.40
C TRP A 513 -6.09 20.73 17.23
N LEU A 514 -5.83 21.77 18.04
CA LEU A 514 -6.84 22.47 18.83
C LEU A 514 -7.89 23.14 17.93
N GLU A 515 -7.46 23.79 16.83
CA GLU A 515 -8.42 24.37 15.87
C GLU A 515 -9.23 23.27 15.17
N HIS A 516 -8.60 22.17 14.76
CA HIS A 516 -9.32 21.01 14.20
C HIS A 516 -10.32 20.45 15.21
N ARG A 517 -9.91 20.22 16.46
CA ARG A 517 -10.77 19.73 17.54
C ARG A 517 -12.03 20.60 17.67
N ASP A 518 -11.89 21.90 17.69
CA ASP A 518 -13.01 22.83 17.84
C ASP A 518 -13.97 22.79 16.63
N THR A 519 -13.50 22.44 15.43
CA THR A 519 -14.36 22.21 14.26
C THR A 519 -15.26 20.98 14.39
N THR A 520 -14.95 20.06 15.30
CA THR A 520 -15.70 18.79 15.49
C THR A 520 -16.87 18.92 16.46
N ARG A 521 -16.98 20.03 17.19
CA ARG A 521 -17.99 20.26 18.24
C ARG A 521 -19.41 19.97 17.73
N GLY A 522 -20.11 19.07 18.45
CA GLY A 522 -21.48 18.68 18.12
C GLY A 522 -21.62 17.83 16.87
N ARG A 523 -20.50 17.32 16.29
CA ARG A 523 -20.53 16.44 15.13
C ARG A 523 -20.44 14.97 15.54
N ASP A 524 -20.67 14.07 14.57
CA ASP A 524 -20.58 12.62 14.75
C ASP A 524 -19.17 12.14 15.19
N LEU A 525 -18.15 12.94 14.93
CA LEU A 525 -16.77 12.70 15.37
C LEU A 525 -16.31 13.75 16.41
N ASP A 526 -17.20 14.24 17.27
CA ASP A 526 -16.85 15.22 18.30
C ASP A 526 -15.68 14.71 19.17
N ILE A 527 -14.58 15.46 19.19
CA ILE A 527 -13.38 15.18 19.99
C ILE A 527 -13.05 16.32 20.95
N THR A 528 -14.03 17.15 21.28
CA THR A 528 -13.83 18.33 22.14
C THR A 528 -13.39 17.98 23.57
N GLY A 529 -13.65 16.77 24.03
CA GLY A 529 -13.18 16.25 25.32
C GLY A 529 -11.73 15.78 25.33
N LEU A 530 -11.05 15.71 24.16
CA LEU A 530 -9.65 15.25 24.08
C LEU A 530 -8.64 16.39 24.17
N SER A 531 -7.50 16.12 24.76
CA SER A 531 -6.30 16.95 24.71
C SER A 531 -5.06 16.09 24.42
N TRP A 532 -3.98 16.70 23.96
CA TRP A 532 -2.70 16.00 23.80
C TRP A 532 -2.20 15.44 25.13
N GLU A 533 -2.37 16.20 26.22
CA GLU A 533 -2.01 15.77 27.57
C GLU A 533 -2.79 14.50 27.97
N MET A 534 -4.10 14.45 27.68
CA MET A 534 -4.93 13.26 27.94
C MET A 534 -4.44 12.07 27.13
N LEU A 535 -4.17 12.26 25.81
CA LEU A 535 -3.66 11.19 24.95
C LEU A 535 -2.27 10.68 25.39
N GLU A 536 -1.49 11.50 26.10
CA GLU A 536 -0.22 11.10 26.68
C GLU A 536 -0.37 10.34 27.99
N ARG A 537 -1.26 10.81 28.85
CA ARG A 537 -1.52 10.21 30.16
C ARG A 537 -2.32 8.91 30.08
N ASP A 538 -3.44 8.95 29.34
CA ASP A 538 -4.44 7.87 29.29
C ASP A 538 -4.29 6.97 28.07
N GLY A 539 -3.38 7.32 27.16
CA GLY A 539 -3.16 6.61 25.90
C GLY A 539 -4.17 6.94 24.81
N PRO A 540 -4.14 6.18 23.68
CA PRO A 540 -4.98 6.44 22.52
C PRO A 540 -6.47 6.31 22.80
N GLN A 541 -7.29 7.24 22.26
CA GLN A 541 -8.74 7.32 22.51
C GLN A 541 -9.53 7.22 21.21
N GLN A 542 -10.68 6.55 21.23
CA GLN A 542 -11.62 6.49 20.11
C GLN A 542 -12.56 7.69 20.09
N TRP A 543 -12.88 8.16 18.89
CA TRP A 543 -13.96 9.13 18.74
C TRP A 543 -15.33 8.44 18.46
N PRO A 544 -16.48 9.09 18.72
CA PRO A 544 -16.61 10.40 19.36
C PRO A 544 -16.17 10.40 20.84
N PHE A 545 -15.64 11.55 21.27
CA PHE A 545 -15.23 11.82 22.66
C PHE A 545 -15.58 13.29 22.98
N PRO A 546 -16.88 13.62 23.16
CA PRO A 546 -17.29 14.99 23.41
C PRO A 546 -16.85 15.49 24.78
N ASP A 547 -16.90 16.81 24.99
CA ASP A 547 -16.60 17.44 26.26
C ASP A 547 -17.44 16.84 27.40
N GLY A 548 -16.79 16.55 28.54
CA GLY A 548 -17.41 15.87 29.69
C GLY A 548 -17.54 14.35 29.59
N ALA A 549 -17.19 13.73 28.44
CA ALA A 549 -17.15 12.27 28.33
C ALA A 549 -15.97 11.68 29.12
N SER A 550 -16.15 10.52 29.72
CA SER A 550 -15.09 9.77 30.42
C SER A 550 -14.34 8.80 29.52
N SER A 551 -14.89 8.44 28.36
CA SER A 551 -14.31 7.53 27.37
C SER A 551 -14.90 7.77 25.99
N GLY A 552 -14.19 7.37 24.95
CA GLY A 552 -14.71 7.35 23.59
C GLY A 552 -15.70 6.20 23.38
N ARG A 553 -16.53 6.33 22.34
CA ARG A 553 -17.53 5.32 21.97
C ARG A 553 -16.92 4.27 21.05
N SER A 554 -16.68 3.07 21.57
CA SER A 554 -16.02 1.99 20.81
C SER A 554 -16.89 1.40 19.70
N ARG A 555 -18.22 1.31 19.91
CA ARG A 555 -19.20 0.81 18.93
C ARG A 555 -20.28 1.85 18.70
N PRO A 556 -20.22 2.62 17.63
CA PRO A 556 -21.34 3.42 17.14
C PRO A 556 -22.56 2.53 16.85
N PHE A 557 -23.74 3.10 16.99
CA PHE A 557 -25.02 2.43 16.67
C PHE A 557 -25.43 1.27 17.62
N GLU A 558 -24.93 1.22 18.85
CA GLU A 558 -25.40 0.28 19.87
C GLU A 558 -26.88 0.51 20.27
N ASP A 559 -27.35 1.73 20.06
CA ASP A 559 -28.74 2.16 20.26
C ASP A 559 -29.62 1.97 19.01
N HIS A 560 -29.06 1.43 17.92
CA HIS A 560 -29.68 1.29 16.61
C HIS A 560 -30.22 2.63 16.03
N VAL A 561 -29.65 3.75 16.45
CA VAL A 561 -29.92 5.07 15.88
C VAL A 561 -28.78 5.40 14.91
N PHE A 562 -29.12 5.55 13.64
CA PHE A 562 -28.15 5.79 12.58
C PHE A 562 -28.05 7.27 12.22
N ALA A 563 -26.93 7.68 11.63
CA ALA A 563 -26.65 9.09 11.31
C ALA A 563 -27.41 9.61 10.06
N THR A 564 -28.54 9.04 9.73
CA THR A 564 -29.45 9.46 8.66
C THR A 564 -30.48 10.47 9.19
N VAL A 565 -31.17 11.17 8.31
CA VAL A 565 -32.22 12.12 8.69
C VAL A 565 -33.36 11.44 9.45
N SER A 566 -33.69 10.19 9.09
CA SER A 566 -34.76 9.41 9.76
C SER A 566 -34.30 8.68 11.02
N GLY A 567 -33.00 8.68 11.31
CA GLY A 567 -32.41 7.84 12.36
C GLY A 567 -32.35 6.36 12.00
N LYS A 568 -32.78 5.95 10.80
CA LYS A 568 -32.79 4.56 10.32
C LYS A 568 -31.66 4.28 9.34
N ALA A 569 -31.11 3.06 9.37
CA ALA A 569 -30.19 2.61 8.35
C ALA A 569 -30.91 2.42 7.00
N ARG A 570 -30.17 2.51 5.90
CA ARG A 570 -30.73 2.35 4.54
C ARG A 570 -30.17 1.12 3.88
N PHE A 571 -31.04 0.25 3.41
CA PHE A 571 -30.66 -0.79 2.47
C PHE A 571 -30.38 -0.18 1.10
N ALA A 572 -29.28 -0.59 0.49
CA ALA A 572 -28.89 -0.16 -0.85
C ALA A 572 -29.20 -1.27 -1.87
N ALA A 573 -30.21 -1.08 -2.69
CA ALA A 573 -30.58 -1.98 -3.79
C ALA A 573 -29.63 -1.76 -4.98
N VAL A 574 -28.37 -2.22 -4.88
CA VAL A 574 -27.33 -2.02 -5.87
C VAL A 574 -27.31 -3.15 -6.90
N PRO A 575 -27.41 -2.89 -8.21
CA PRO A 575 -27.36 -3.93 -9.22
C PRO A 575 -25.94 -4.49 -9.38
N TYR A 576 -25.82 -5.78 -9.68
CA TYR A 576 -24.55 -6.36 -10.12
C TYR A 576 -24.15 -5.78 -11.48
N ARG A 577 -22.90 -5.38 -11.60
CA ARG A 577 -22.27 -4.95 -12.85
C ARG A 577 -20.97 -5.72 -13.05
N PRO A 578 -20.70 -6.26 -14.24
CA PRO A 578 -19.43 -6.88 -14.55
C PRO A 578 -18.29 -5.86 -14.48
N PRO A 579 -17.02 -6.30 -14.40
CA PRO A 579 -15.86 -5.41 -14.45
C PRO A 579 -15.90 -4.46 -15.64
N ALA A 580 -15.47 -3.21 -15.43
CA ALA A 580 -15.49 -2.15 -16.44
C ALA A 580 -14.68 -2.48 -17.70
N GLU A 581 -13.66 -3.33 -17.58
CA GLU A 581 -12.85 -3.83 -18.70
C GLU A 581 -13.06 -5.35 -18.85
N PRO A 582 -13.92 -5.82 -19.79
CA PRO A 582 -14.12 -7.25 -20.03
C PRO A 582 -12.88 -7.86 -20.68
N ILE A 583 -12.65 -9.14 -20.40
CA ILE A 583 -11.72 -9.97 -21.18
C ILE A 583 -12.30 -10.27 -22.55
N ASP A 584 -11.43 -10.43 -23.54
CA ASP A 584 -11.77 -10.79 -24.89
C ASP A 584 -10.68 -11.72 -25.52
N ALA A 585 -10.83 -12.09 -26.77
CA ALA A 585 -9.88 -12.96 -27.47
C ALA A 585 -8.47 -12.35 -27.55
N ARG A 586 -8.34 -11.02 -27.55
CA ARG A 586 -7.06 -10.31 -27.59
C ARG A 586 -6.42 -10.18 -26.21
N PHE A 587 -7.23 -10.04 -25.16
CA PHE A 587 -6.80 -9.90 -23.77
C PHE A 587 -7.55 -10.92 -22.90
N PRO A 588 -7.17 -12.21 -22.97
CA PRO A 588 -7.99 -13.31 -22.42
C PRO A 588 -7.81 -13.58 -20.93
N LEU A 589 -6.86 -12.92 -20.25
CA LEU A 589 -6.58 -13.14 -18.83
C LEU A 589 -7.03 -11.97 -17.98
N ARG A 590 -7.58 -12.28 -16.79
CA ARG A 590 -7.88 -11.32 -15.73
C ARG A 590 -6.64 -11.12 -14.87
N LEU A 591 -6.05 -9.95 -14.92
CA LEU A 591 -4.93 -9.57 -14.06
C LEU A 591 -5.46 -8.99 -12.75
N ALA A 592 -5.10 -9.61 -11.62
CA ALA A 592 -5.23 -9.04 -10.29
C ALA A 592 -3.89 -8.50 -9.78
N THR A 593 -3.94 -7.46 -8.94
CA THR A 593 -2.78 -6.94 -8.23
C THR A 593 -2.95 -7.04 -6.72
N GLY A 594 -1.85 -7.17 -5.98
CA GLY A 594 -1.91 -7.29 -4.52
C GLY A 594 -0.60 -7.00 -3.83
N ARG A 595 -0.52 -7.32 -2.53
CA ARG A 595 0.64 -7.02 -1.69
C ARG A 595 1.63 -8.19 -1.62
N LEU A 596 2.90 -7.83 -1.48
CA LEU A 596 3.93 -8.69 -0.88
C LEU A 596 3.87 -8.55 0.65
N ARG A 597 4.33 -9.57 1.36
CA ARG A 597 4.31 -9.65 2.82
C ARG A 597 5.14 -8.53 3.48
N ASP A 598 6.36 -8.32 2.97
CA ASP A 598 7.38 -7.52 3.64
C ASP A 598 7.58 -6.12 3.01
N GLN A 599 6.87 -5.79 1.92
CA GLN A 599 6.96 -4.49 1.25
C GLN A 599 5.78 -3.57 1.58
N TRP A 600 6.00 -2.26 1.47
CA TRP A 600 4.98 -1.23 1.68
C TRP A 600 4.87 -0.28 0.48
N HIS A 601 3.68 -0.21 -0.14
CA HIS A 601 3.38 0.61 -1.32
C HIS A 601 4.49 0.53 -2.40
N GLY A 602 5.03 1.67 -2.88
CA GLY A 602 6.10 1.75 -3.86
C GLY A 602 7.51 1.47 -3.32
N GLY A 603 7.63 1.01 -2.06
CA GLY A 603 8.92 0.63 -1.47
C GLY A 603 9.83 1.80 -1.11
N SER A 604 9.37 3.05 -1.14
CA SER A 604 10.22 4.22 -0.83
C SER A 604 10.92 4.12 0.53
N ARG A 605 10.28 3.46 1.50
CA ARG A 605 10.85 3.15 2.83
C ARG A 605 11.34 1.71 2.93
N THR A 606 10.48 0.72 2.69
CA THR A 606 10.85 -0.70 2.84
C THR A 606 11.85 -1.16 1.79
N GLY A 607 11.84 -0.58 0.61
CA GLY A 607 12.78 -0.87 -0.48
C GLY A 607 14.21 -0.38 -0.23
N THR A 608 14.45 0.34 0.88
CA THR A 608 15.80 0.69 1.33
C THR A 608 16.50 -0.44 2.09
N LEU A 609 15.76 -1.48 2.47
CA LEU A 609 16.26 -2.58 3.30
C LEU A 609 16.35 -3.88 2.49
N GLY A 610 17.55 -4.31 2.16
CA GLY A 610 17.80 -5.53 1.38
C GLY A 610 17.15 -6.77 1.98
N ARG A 611 17.11 -6.89 3.31
CA ARG A 611 16.48 -8.00 4.01
C ARG A 611 14.98 -8.15 3.71
N LEU A 612 14.26 -7.08 3.38
CA LEU A 612 12.83 -7.13 3.09
C LEU A 612 12.51 -7.64 1.67
N PHE A 613 13.54 -7.87 0.84
CA PHE A 613 13.42 -8.55 -0.44
C PHE A 613 13.64 -10.06 -0.35
N GLY A 614 14.07 -10.58 0.77
CA GLY A 614 14.38 -12.02 0.93
C GLY A 614 13.20 -12.95 0.61
N HIS A 615 11.96 -12.54 0.91
CA HIS A 615 10.76 -13.31 0.61
C HIS A 615 10.35 -13.24 -0.87
N ALA A 616 10.55 -12.10 -1.53
CA ALA A 616 10.25 -11.88 -2.95
C ALA A 616 11.40 -11.09 -3.59
N PRO A 617 12.50 -11.77 -4.00
CA PRO A 617 13.73 -11.10 -4.46
C PRO A 617 13.65 -10.59 -5.90
N GLU A 618 12.60 -10.91 -6.64
CA GLU A 618 12.42 -10.53 -8.05
C GLU A 618 10.92 -10.34 -8.36
N PRO A 619 10.56 -9.36 -9.23
CA PRO A 619 9.20 -9.26 -9.73
C PRO A 619 8.84 -10.46 -10.60
N CYS A 620 7.61 -10.95 -10.51
CA CYS A 620 7.12 -12.02 -11.37
C CYS A 620 5.63 -11.86 -11.66
N ILE A 621 5.15 -12.55 -12.69
CA ILE A 621 3.74 -12.81 -12.91
C ILE A 621 3.42 -14.25 -12.49
N GLU A 622 2.48 -14.40 -11.56
CA GLU A 622 1.95 -15.70 -11.16
C GLU A 622 0.87 -16.16 -12.14
N LEU A 623 1.01 -17.37 -12.65
CA LEU A 623 0.07 -18.04 -13.56
C LEU A 623 -0.20 -19.46 -13.06
N HIS A 624 -1.42 -19.96 -13.30
CA HIS A 624 -1.74 -21.36 -13.01
C HIS A 624 -0.84 -22.31 -13.82
N PRO A 625 -0.35 -23.43 -13.27
CA PRO A 625 0.51 -24.37 -14.00
C PRO A 625 -0.05 -24.82 -15.36
N ALA A 626 -1.37 -25.11 -15.42
CA ALA A 626 -2.02 -25.46 -16.69
C ALA A 626 -2.05 -24.29 -17.70
N GLU A 627 -2.07 -23.05 -17.24
CA GLU A 627 -1.98 -21.86 -18.11
C GLU A 627 -0.58 -21.72 -18.70
N LEU A 628 0.47 -21.98 -17.92
CA LEU A 628 1.84 -22.05 -18.40
C LEU A 628 2.02 -23.16 -19.47
N ALA A 629 1.53 -24.37 -19.17
CA ALA A 629 1.61 -25.50 -20.08
C ALA A 629 0.89 -25.21 -21.42
N ARG A 630 -0.32 -24.63 -21.37
CA ARG A 630 -1.10 -24.25 -22.56
C ARG A 630 -0.36 -23.25 -23.44
N ARG A 631 0.48 -22.38 -22.86
CA ARG A 631 1.27 -21.37 -23.55
C ARG A 631 2.70 -21.83 -23.85
N GLN A 632 3.04 -23.08 -23.56
CA GLN A 632 4.40 -23.64 -23.71
C GLN A 632 5.47 -22.80 -22.95
N LEU A 633 5.10 -22.28 -21.78
CA LEU A 633 5.96 -21.53 -20.89
C LEU A 633 6.48 -22.40 -19.75
N ARG A 634 7.71 -22.11 -19.33
CA ARG A 634 8.32 -22.70 -18.13
C ARG A 634 8.45 -21.64 -17.05
N PRO A 635 8.44 -22.00 -15.77
CA PRO A 635 8.80 -21.07 -14.70
C PRO A 635 10.17 -20.42 -14.98
N GLY A 636 10.28 -19.10 -14.85
CA GLY A 636 11.46 -18.30 -15.18
C GLY A 636 11.51 -17.78 -16.63
N ASP A 637 10.67 -18.28 -17.54
CA ASP A 637 10.57 -17.69 -18.88
C ASP A 637 10.11 -16.22 -18.78
N LEU A 638 10.75 -15.33 -19.49
CA LEU A 638 10.30 -13.95 -19.61
C LEU A 638 9.08 -13.87 -20.52
N VAL A 639 8.08 -13.12 -20.06
CA VAL A 639 6.84 -12.92 -20.80
C VAL A 639 6.48 -11.45 -20.90
N HIS A 640 5.99 -11.05 -22.07
CA HIS A 640 5.27 -9.79 -22.23
C HIS A 640 3.90 -9.92 -21.60
N VAL A 641 3.61 -9.08 -20.62
CA VAL A 641 2.28 -8.86 -20.07
C VAL A 641 1.76 -7.56 -20.65
N THR A 642 0.77 -7.65 -21.51
CA THR A 642 0.25 -6.50 -22.25
C THR A 642 -1.21 -6.26 -21.91
N SER A 643 -1.55 -5.03 -21.54
CA SER A 643 -2.92 -4.52 -21.42
C SER A 643 -3.22 -3.54 -22.58
N ARG A 644 -4.42 -2.98 -22.60
CA ARG A 644 -4.76 -1.91 -23.58
C ARG A 644 -3.95 -0.63 -23.39
N ARG A 645 -3.25 -0.45 -22.24
CA ARG A 645 -2.54 0.77 -21.84
C ARG A 645 -1.02 0.67 -21.98
N GLY A 646 -0.47 -0.52 -21.84
CA GLY A 646 0.97 -0.73 -21.88
C GLY A 646 1.37 -2.19 -21.79
N SER A 647 2.65 -2.45 -21.85
CA SER A 647 3.26 -3.78 -21.74
C SER A 647 4.37 -3.75 -20.70
N LEU A 648 4.60 -4.85 -20.01
CA LEU A 648 5.70 -5.05 -19.06
C LEU A 648 6.28 -6.45 -19.29
N VAL A 649 7.60 -6.57 -19.23
CA VAL A 649 8.28 -7.87 -19.29
C VAL A 649 8.57 -8.35 -17.88
N LEU A 650 8.17 -9.59 -17.56
CA LEU A 650 8.38 -10.21 -16.25
C LEU A 650 8.69 -11.70 -16.39
N PRO A 651 9.44 -12.31 -15.47
CA PRO A 651 9.53 -13.75 -15.37
C PRO A 651 8.19 -14.35 -14.95
N ALA A 652 7.81 -15.46 -15.58
CA ALA A 652 6.62 -16.22 -15.25
C ALA A 652 6.89 -17.15 -14.07
N ALA A 653 5.95 -17.20 -13.12
CA ALA A 653 5.98 -18.11 -11.97
C ALA A 653 4.75 -19.02 -11.98
N ALA A 654 4.93 -20.31 -11.68
CA ALA A 654 3.85 -21.25 -11.48
C ALA A 654 3.23 -21.02 -10.09
N SER A 655 1.90 -20.91 -10.03
CA SER A 655 1.17 -20.72 -8.78
C SER A 655 -0.21 -21.35 -8.80
N ASP A 656 -0.47 -22.31 -7.90
CA ASP A 656 -1.80 -22.88 -7.67
C ASP A 656 -2.71 -21.91 -6.88
N ALA A 657 -2.20 -20.77 -6.48
CA ALA A 657 -2.97 -19.74 -5.80
C ALA A 657 -3.92 -18.98 -6.74
N VAL A 658 -3.63 -18.96 -8.04
CA VAL A 658 -4.46 -18.33 -9.08
C VAL A 658 -5.21 -19.36 -9.88
N ARG A 659 -6.40 -18.99 -10.41
CA ARG A 659 -7.20 -19.88 -11.27
C ARG A 659 -6.73 -19.83 -12.72
N MET A 660 -7.15 -20.84 -13.49
CA MET A 660 -7.08 -20.78 -14.95
C MET A 660 -7.80 -19.54 -15.48
N GLY A 661 -7.18 -18.84 -16.44
CA GLY A 661 -7.72 -17.59 -16.99
C GLY A 661 -7.44 -16.34 -16.13
N GLU A 662 -6.70 -16.49 -15.04
CA GLU A 662 -6.30 -15.40 -14.15
C GLU A 662 -4.78 -15.28 -14.04
N ALA A 663 -4.32 -14.11 -13.67
CA ALA A 663 -2.91 -13.79 -13.42
C ALA A 663 -2.80 -12.86 -12.20
N PHE A 664 -1.64 -12.89 -11.55
CA PHE A 664 -1.36 -12.01 -10.42
C PHE A 664 0.02 -11.39 -10.52
N ILE A 665 0.12 -10.08 -10.24
CA ILE A 665 1.39 -9.38 -10.10
C ILE A 665 1.35 -8.53 -8.83
N ALA A 666 2.44 -8.57 -8.04
CA ALA A 666 2.53 -7.73 -6.84
C ALA A 666 2.68 -6.25 -7.21
N MET A 667 1.88 -5.38 -6.57
CA MET A 667 1.78 -3.95 -6.92
C MET A 667 3.00 -3.10 -6.57
N HIS A 668 3.95 -3.64 -5.82
CA HIS A 668 5.11 -2.90 -5.28
C HIS A 668 6.19 -2.60 -6.33
N TRP A 669 6.15 -3.29 -7.46
CA TRP A 669 7.16 -3.22 -8.51
C TRP A 669 6.95 -2.01 -9.42
N GLY A 670 7.47 -0.86 -8.98
CA GLY A 670 7.53 0.37 -9.76
C GLY A 670 8.78 0.47 -10.63
N ALA A 671 8.91 1.56 -11.38
CA ALA A 671 10.08 1.87 -12.19
C ALA A 671 11.38 2.01 -11.37
N GLU A 672 11.26 2.10 -10.06
CA GLU A 672 12.39 2.09 -9.14
C GLU A 672 13.11 0.73 -9.08
N PHE A 673 12.42 -0.35 -9.44
CA PHE A 673 12.96 -1.71 -9.33
C PHE A 673 12.94 -2.49 -10.63
N VAL A 674 11.98 -2.23 -11.51
CA VAL A 674 11.78 -2.98 -12.75
C VAL A 674 11.42 -2.06 -13.91
N ALA A 675 12.06 -2.29 -15.05
CA ALA A 675 11.73 -1.65 -16.32
C ALA A 675 11.98 -2.62 -17.48
N GLY A 676 11.53 -2.24 -18.65
CA GLY A 676 11.80 -2.93 -19.90
C GLY A 676 11.29 -2.11 -21.06
N CYS A 677 11.73 -2.42 -22.27
CA CYS A 677 11.13 -1.89 -23.49
C CYS A 677 10.22 -2.97 -24.08
N GLY A 678 8.91 -2.88 -23.78
CA GLY A 678 7.89 -3.61 -24.52
C GLY A 678 7.43 -2.79 -25.72
N ASP A 679 7.44 -3.37 -26.92
CA ASP A 679 6.96 -2.72 -28.17
C ASP A 679 7.57 -1.32 -28.41
N GLU A 680 8.90 -1.18 -28.25
CA GLU A 680 9.68 0.06 -28.46
C GLU A 680 9.34 1.23 -27.52
N ARG A 681 8.53 1.00 -26.46
CA ARG A 681 8.15 2.04 -25.49
C ARG A 681 8.64 1.68 -24.09
N PRO A 682 9.18 2.66 -23.34
CA PRO A 682 9.59 2.41 -21.97
C PRO A 682 8.37 2.08 -21.10
N THR A 683 8.52 1.07 -20.25
CA THR A 683 7.50 0.69 -19.26
C THR A 683 7.84 1.23 -17.86
N PHE A 684 6.81 1.49 -17.05
CA PHE A 684 6.96 2.21 -15.80
C PHE A 684 6.37 1.42 -14.61
N GLY A 685 6.68 0.12 -14.54
CA GLY A 685 6.20 -0.74 -13.46
C GLY A 685 4.78 -1.25 -13.67
N VAL A 686 4.25 -1.96 -12.67
CA VAL A 686 3.00 -2.73 -12.77
C VAL A 686 1.77 -1.88 -13.08
N ASN A 687 1.69 -0.66 -12.56
CA ASN A 687 0.54 0.22 -12.78
C ASN A 687 0.48 0.83 -14.19
N ALA A 688 1.46 0.56 -15.06
CA ALA A 688 1.32 0.78 -16.51
C ALA A 688 0.26 -0.13 -17.15
N LEU A 689 -0.09 -1.25 -16.48
CA LEU A 689 -1.07 -2.22 -16.95
C LEU A 689 -2.49 -1.94 -16.42
N THR A 690 -2.63 -1.26 -15.28
CA THR A 690 -3.91 -1.10 -14.56
C THR A 690 -4.81 -0.04 -15.19
N ILE A 691 -6.12 -0.21 -15.00
CA ILE A 691 -7.17 0.64 -15.57
C ILE A 691 -7.49 1.81 -14.64
N ASP A 692 -7.81 2.96 -15.23
CA ASP A 692 -8.22 4.20 -14.58
C ASP A 692 -9.75 4.39 -14.52
N ALA A 693 -10.53 3.35 -14.79
CA ALA A 693 -11.99 3.38 -14.61
C ALA A 693 -12.35 3.65 -13.14
N LEU A 694 -13.33 4.52 -12.92
CA LEU A 694 -13.73 5.00 -11.60
C LEU A 694 -15.06 4.41 -11.16
N ASP A 695 -15.16 4.13 -9.87
CA ASP A 695 -16.45 3.91 -9.20
C ASP A 695 -17.31 5.18 -9.35
N PRO A 696 -18.57 5.09 -9.77
CA PRO A 696 -19.39 6.28 -10.07
C PRO A 696 -19.67 7.15 -8.85
N ASP A 697 -19.76 6.56 -7.66
CA ASP A 697 -20.12 7.25 -6.42
C ASP A 697 -18.90 7.75 -5.66
N SER A 698 -17.94 6.88 -5.41
CA SER A 698 -16.75 7.19 -4.63
C SER A 698 -15.59 7.78 -5.43
N ARG A 699 -15.63 7.67 -6.76
CA ARG A 699 -14.55 8.04 -7.69
C ARG A 699 -13.23 7.27 -7.40
N GLN A 700 -13.30 6.12 -6.72
CA GLN A 700 -12.16 5.25 -6.49
C GLN A 700 -11.80 4.49 -7.77
N PRO A 701 -10.50 4.44 -8.18
CA PRO A 701 -10.10 3.75 -9.41
C PRO A 701 -10.05 2.22 -9.24
N GLU A 702 -10.28 1.52 -10.35
CA GLU A 702 -10.11 0.07 -10.48
C GLU A 702 -8.63 -0.30 -10.52
N LEU A 703 -8.10 -0.86 -9.46
CA LEU A 703 -6.71 -1.31 -9.37
C LEU A 703 -6.58 -2.82 -9.20
N LYS A 704 -7.72 -3.54 -9.10
CA LYS A 704 -7.74 -4.98 -8.84
C LYS A 704 -8.14 -5.83 -10.03
N HIS A 705 -8.42 -5.19 -11.16
CA HIS A 705 -8.75 -5.89 -12.39
C HIS A 705 -8.19 -5.13 -13.60
N ALA A 706 -7.58 -5.89 -14.54
CA ALA A 706 -7.28 -5.45 -15.91
C ALA A 706 -7.30 -6.66 -16.83
N ALA A 707 -7.76 -6.47 -18.07
CA ALA A 707 -7.65 -7.50 -19.09
C ALA A 707 -6.25 -7.48 -19.71
N VAL A 708 -5.58 -8.63 -19.72
CA VAL A 708 -4.19 -8.75 -20.22
C VAL A 708 -4.00 -9.95 -21.14
N ARG A 709 -2.96 -9.83 -21.98
CA ARG A 709 -2.38 -10.90 -22.78
C ARG A 709 -1.00 -11.22 -22.24
N VAL A 710 -0.68 -12.51 -22.19
CA VAL A 710 0.65 -13.01 -21.80
C VAL A 710 1.24 -13.80 -22.96
N GLN A 711 2.44 -13.41 -23.41
CA GLN A 711 3.17 -14.04 -24.50
C GLN A 711 4.64 -14.17 -24.14
N LYS A 712 5.32 -15.20 -24.64
CA LYS A 712 6.77 -15.37 -24.43
C LYS A 712 7.51 -14.16 -25.01
N ALA A 713 8.47 -13.64 -24.24
CA ALA A 713 9.36 -12.58 -24.69
C ALA A 713 10.61 -13.20 -25.35
N GLU A 714 10.87 -12.84 -26.59
CA GLU A 714 12.05 -13.32 -27.34
C GLU A 714 13.30 -12.53 -26.92
N LEU A 715 13.74 -12.77 -25.69
CA LEU A 715 14.91 -12.18 -25.06
C LEU A 715 15.89 -13.30 -24.65
N PRO A 716 16.53 -14.01 -25.60
CA PRO A 716 17.34 -15.18 -25.30
C PRO A 716 18.67 -14.87 -24.62
N TRP A 717 19.18 -13.65 -24.79
CA TRP A 717 20.42 -13.23 -24.13
C TRP A 717 20.11 -12.64 -22.76
N ARG A 718 20.85 -13.11 -21.75
CA ARG A 718 20.66 -12.77 -20.33
C ARG A 718 21.93 -12.17 -19.75
N TYR A 719 21.74 -11.32 -18.76
CA TYR A 719 22.81 -10.75 -17.96
C TYR A 719 22.39 -10.75 -16.49
N VAL A 720 23.27 -11.19 -15.64
CA VAL A 720 23.11 -11.05 -14.18
C VAL A 720 24.43 -10.63 -13.57
N VAL A 721 24.38 -9.64 -12.71
CA VAL A 721 25.49 -9.29 -11.82
C VAL A 721 24.97 -9.16 -10.40
N PHE A 722 25.69 -9.75 -9.47
CA PHE A 722 25.39 -9.67 -8.06
C PHE A 722 26.69 -9.59 -7.27
N GLY A 723 26.64 -8.85 -6.17
CA GLY A 723 27.85 -8.70 -5.36
C GLY A 723 27.58 -7.89 -4.08
N GLN A 724 28.50 -8.03 -3.16
CA GLN A 724 28.59 -7.18 -1.99
C GLN A 724 29.08 -5.79 -2.42
N VAL A 725 28.47 -4.78 -1.82
CA VAL A 725 28.82 -3.37 -2.06
C VAL A 725 28.92 -2.67 -0.70
N PRO A 726 29.67 -1.57 -0.58
CA PRO A 726 29.69 -0.79 0.65
C PRO A 726 28.27 -0.38 1.07
N ALA A 727 27.86 -0.69 2.27
CA ALA A 727 26.53 -0.39 2.78
C ALA A 727 26.22 1.12 2.75
N SER A 728 27.25 1.96 2.90
CA SER A 728 27.15 3.43 2.78
C SER A 728 26.82 3.92 1.37
N ARG A 729 26.92 3.06 0.35
CA ARG A 729 26.67 3.40 -1.06
C ARG A 729 25.64 2.50 -1.72
N GLN A 730 25.10 1.49 -1.03
CA GLN A 730 24.21 0.48 -1.63
C GLN A 730 23.04 1.09 -2.41
N LEU A 731 22.35 2.06 -1.81
CA LEU A 731 21.17 2.69 -2.41
C LEU A 731 21.54 3.73 -3.47
N GLU A 732 22.67 4.41 -3.32
CA GLU A 732 23.25 5.28 -4.35
C GLU A 732 23.62 4.47 -5.62
N LEU A 733 24.30 3.34 -5.42
CA LEU A 733 24.70 2.45 -6.52
C LEU A 733 23.49 1.80 -7.20
N GLN A 734 22.45 1.43 -6.42
CA GLN A 734 21.19 0.97 -7.00
C GLN A 734 20.55 2.04 -7.91
N LEU A 735 20.57 3.30 -7.47
CA LEU A 735 20.04 4.42 -8.26
C LEU A 735 20.85 4.62 -9.55
N ALA A 736 22.19 4.51 -9.49
CA ALA A 736 23.06 4.59 -10.66
C ALA A 736 22.77 3.46 -11.67
N LEU A 737 22.57 2.23 -11.19
CA LEU A 737 22.24 1.07 -12.04
C LEU A 737 20.92 1.24 -12.80
N ARG A 738 19.94 1.99 -12.27
CA ARG A 738 18.68 2.28 -12.98
C ARG A 738 18.87 3.03 -14.31
N ALA A 739 19.93 3.81 -14.44
CA ALA A 739 20.24 4.53 -15.69
C ALA A 739 20.49 3.57 -16.86
N HIS A 740 20.86 2.32 -16.59
CA HIS A 740 21.12 1.30 -17.59
C HIS A 740 19.91 0.44 -17.96
N PHE A 741 18.75 0.60 -17.29
CA PHE A 741 17.55 -0.20 -17.55
C PHE A 741 17.10 -0.14 -19.01
N GLY A 742 17.19 1.04 -19.64
CA GLY A 742 16.80 1.26 -21.04
C GLY A 742 17.62 0.51 -22.09
N ALA A 743 18.79 -0.04 -21.72
CA ALA A 743 19.61 -0.85 -22.61
C ALA A 743 19.10 -2.29 -22.78
N PHE A 744 18.11 -2.71 -22.00
CA PHE A 744 17.58 -4.07 -21.94
C PHE A 744 16.09 -4.10 -22.25
N GLY A 745 15.62 -5.19 -22.83
CA GLY A 745 14.19 -5.47 -22.98
C GLY A 745 13.51 -5.81 -21.64
N TYR A 746 14.28 -6.32 -20.68
CA TYR A 746 13.91 -6.50 -19.28
C TYR A 746 15.10 -6.12 -18.41
N ALA A 747 14.88 -5.34 -17.37
CA ALA A 747 15.86 -5.05 -16.35
C ALA A 747 15.20 -4.97 -14.96
N CYS A 748 15.91 -5.49 -13.96
CA CYS A 748 15.49 -5.44 -12.56
C CYS A 748 16.72 -5.22 -11.68
N CYS A 749 16.61 -4.34 -10.67
CA CYS A 749 17.65 -4.12 -9.68
C CYS A 749 17.05 -4.05 -8.28
N VAL A 750 17.50 -4.94 -7.40
CA VAL A 750 17.06 -5.01 -6.02
C VAL A 750 18.23 -5.12 -5.05
N PRO A 751 18.14 -4.51 -3.86
CA PRO A 751 19.12 -4.72 -2.81
C PRO A 751 18.89 -6.08 -2.14
N PHE A 752 19.93 -6.67 -1.58
CA PHE A 752 19.86 -7.84 -0.72
C PHE A 752 20.80 -7.70 0.48
N GLY A 753 20.70 -8.61 1.44
CA GLY A 753 21.53 -8.64 2.63
C GLY A 753 20.72 -8.37 3.89
N HIS A 754 21.21 -8.92 5.02
CA HIS A 754 20.53 -8.87 6.31
C HIS A 754 21.06 -7.76 7.22
N ASP A 755 22.32 -7.43 7.08
CA ASP A 755 23.06 -6.41 7.85
C ASP A 755 24.07 -5.69 6.95
N ASP A 756 24.83 -4.75 7.53
CA ASP A 756 25.80 -3.95 6.78
C ASP A 756 26.96 -4.78 6.22
N ALA A 757 27.35 -5.83 6.89
CA ALA A 757 28.44 -6.71 6.44
C ALA A 757 28.04 -7.55 5.22
N ARG A 758 26.73 -7.77 5.04
CA ARG A 758 26.17 -8.56 3.93
C ARG A 758 25.31 -7.69 2.98
N ALA A 759 25.54 -6.38 2.95
CA ALA A 759 24.86 -5.48 2.03
C ALA A 759 25.28 -5.78 0.58
N GLY A 760 24.32 -5.86 -0.33
CA GLY A 760 24.60 -6.16 -1.72
C GLY A 760 23.50 -5.76 -2.69
N LEU A 761 23.79 -5.89 -3.99
CA LEU A 761 22.88 -5.59 -5.09
C LEU A 761 22.83 -6.77 -6.06
N VAL A 762 21.65 -6.98 -6.63
CA VAL A 762 21.45 -7.84 -7.79
C VAL A 762 20.88 -7.00 -8.92
N PHE A 763 21.53 -7.01 -10.07
CA PHE A 763 21.03 -6.48 -11.32
C PHE A 763 20.79 -7.64 -12.30
N ARG A 764 19.62 -7.69 -12.91
CA ARG A 764 19.26 -8.64 -13.96
C ARG A 764 18.87 -7.89 -15.20
N GLY A 765 19.33 -8.36 -16.35
CA GLY A 765 18.94 -7.84 -17.66
C GLY A 765 18.67 -8.96 -18.64
N ALA A 766 17.86 -8.68 -19.65
CA ALA A 766 17.66 -9.55 -20.79
C ALA A 766 17.44 -8.74 -22.06
N ALA A 767 17.92 -9.23 -23.18
CA ALA A 767 17.81 -8.58 -24.47
C ALA A 767 17.67 -9.61 -25.62
N ALA A 768 17.19 -9.15 -26.77
CA ALA A 768 17.10 -9.99 -27.98
C ALA A 768 18.48 -10.38 -28.50
N THR A 769 19.44 -9.48 -28.38
CA THR A 769 20.86 -9.66 -28.81
C THR A 769 21.79 -9.19 -27.69
N PRO A 770 23.08 -9.57 -27.71
CA PRO A 770 24.03 -9.08 -26.72
C PRO A 770 24.05 -7.55 -26.62
N VAL A 771 23.96 -7.02 -25.41
CA VAL A 771 24.04 -5.58 -25.10
C VAL A 771 25.48 -5.09 -25.34
N GLN A 772 25.63 -3.82 -25.71
CA GLN A 772 26.92 -3.20 -25.94
C GLN A 772 27.88 -3.37 -24.75
N VAL A 773 29.13 -3.74 -25.03
CA VAL A 773 30.12 -4.04 -23.99
C VAL A 773 30.38 -2.86 -23.06
N CYS A 774 30.34 -1.63 -23.55
CA CYS A 774 30.50 -0.42 -22.71
C CYS A 774 29.42 -0.27 -21.63
N VAL A 775 28.18 -0.69 -21.95
CA VAL A 775 27.08 -0.69 -20.94
C VAL A 775 27.36 -1.75 -19.87
N LEU A 776 27.78 -2.96 -20.26
CA LEU A 776 28.13 -4.03 -19.33
C LEU A 776 29.31 -3.62 -18.45
N GLN A 777 30.33 -2.99 -19.00
CA GLN A 777 31.49 -2.47 -18.27
C GLN A 777 31.08 -1.40 -17.25
N ALA A 778 30.20 -0.47 -17.64
CA ALA A 778 29.70 0.54 -16.72
C ALA A 778 28.92 -0.07 -15.55
N ILE A 779 28.13 -1.13 -15.79
CA ILE A 779 27.44 -1.87 -14.73
C ILE A 779 28.45 -2.66 -13.87
N GLU A 780 29.42 -3.35 -14.49
CA GLU A 780 30.46 -4.13 -13.82
C GLU A 780 31.33 -3.24 -12.91
N GLN A 781 31.60 -2.01 -13.34
CA GLN A 781 32.33 -1.01 -12.57
C GLN A 781 31.67 -0.70 -11.22
N VAL A 782 30.34 -0.69 -11.17
CA VAL A 782 29.60 -0.51 -9.90
C VAL A 782 29.97 -1.59 -8.86
N PHE A 783 30.32 -2.79 -9.34
CA PHE A 783 30.69 -3.92 -8.51
C PHE A 783 32.22 -4.14 -8.41
N GLY A 784 33.02 -3.24 -9.01
CA GLY A 784 34.48 -3.31 -9.03
C GLY A 784 35.00 -4.53 -9.77
N LEU A 785 34.41 -4.85 -10.93
CA LEU A 785 34.74 -6.05 -11.72
C LEU A 785 35.72 -5.75 -12.86
N GLU A 786 36.34 -4.58 -12.92
CA GLU A 786 37.26 -4.17 -14.01
C GLU A 786 38.49 -5.10 -14.10
N ASP A 787 39.13 -5.37 -12.96
CA ASP A 787 40.31 -6.22 -12.86
C ASP A 787 40.01 -7.64 -12.34
N ALA A 788 38.74 -8.06 -12.45
CA ALA A 788 38.28 -9.36 -12.01
C ALA A 788 38.76 -10.51 -12.94
N ALA A 789 38.80 -11.72 -12.41
CA ALA A 789 38.99 -12.90 -13.25
C ALA A 789 37.90 -12.94 -14.30
N ALA A 790 38.32 -13.11 -15.54
CA ALA A 790 37.46 -12.93 -16.71
C ALA A 790 37.44 -14.18 -17.60
N LEU A 791 36.26 -14.42 -18.23
CA LEU A 791 36.11 -15.37 -19.32
C LEU A 791 35.15 -14.75 -20.34
N ASP A 792 35.64 -14.53 -21.56
CA ASP A 792 34.90 -13.99 -22.69
C ASP A 792 34.93 -14.95 -23.89
N ASP A 793 33.75 -15.19 -24.49
CA ASP A 793 33.61 -15.88 -25.76
C ASP A 793 32.65 -15.07 -26.66
N ALA A 794 33.22 -14.18 -27.47
CA ALA A 794 32.43 -13.28 -28.30
C ALA A 794 31.58 -14.04 -29.34
N ARG A 795 32.00 -15.23 -29.77
CA ARG A 795 31.25 -16.04 -30.77
C ARG A 795 29.97 -16.60 -30.17
N ARG A 796 29.98 -16.91 -28.86
CA ARG A 796 28.84 -17.42 -28.13
C ARG A 796 28.09 -16.33 -27.33
N GLY A 797 28.55 -15.09 -27.40
CA GLY A 797 28.00 -13.98 -26.63
C GLY A 797 28.18 -14.15 -25.11
N LEU A 798 29.22 -14.92 -24.68
CA LEU A 798 29.47 -15.18 -23.26
C LEU A 798 30.41 -14.13 -22.70
N ARG A 799 30.09 -13.68 -21.48
CA ARG A 799 30.91 -12.80 -20.65
C ARG A 799 30.73 -13.14 -19.20
N SER A 800 31.81 -13.46 -18.50
CA SER A 800 31.78 -13.81 -17.10
C SER A 800 32.90 -13.11 -16.34
N ARG A 801 32.61 -12.64 -15.13
CA ARG A 801 33.53 -11.95 -14.23
C ARG A 801 33.35 -12.48 -12.82
N LEU A 802 34.48 -12.62 -12.08
CA LEU A 802 34.45 -12.96 -10.68
C LEU A 802 35.54 -12.21 -9.94
N ARG A 803 35.15 -11.42 -8.95
CA ARG A 803 36.03 -10.72 -8.02
C ARG A 803 36.07 -11.45 -6.67
N ALA A 804 37.27 -11.66 -6.16
CA ALA A 804 37.49 -12.12 -4.80
C ALA A 804 38.42 -11.15 -4.06
N GLU A 805 38.17 -10.90 -2.81
CA GLU A 805 38.99 -10.10 -1.91
C GLU A 805 39.39 -10.93 -0.68
N GLY A 806 40.67 -10.96 -0.32
CA GLY A 806 41.14 -11.81 0.77
C GLY A 806 40.80 -13.29 0.64
N GLY A 807 40.66 -13.77 -0.61
CA GLY A 807 40.27 -15.16 -0.90
C GLY A 807 38.74 -15.41 -0.82
N HIS A 808 37.90 -14.41 -0.52
CA HIS A 808 36.44 -14.55 -0.44
C HIS A 808 35.78 -13.94 -1.68
N VAL A 809 34.73 -14.59 -2.19
CA VAL A 809 33.96 -14.11 -3.34
C VAL A 809 33.17 -12.86 -2.98
N VAL A 810 33.35 -11.78 -3.71
CA VAL A 810 32.70 -10.48 -3.44
C VAL A 810 31.67 -10.13 -4.53
N ALA A 811 31.95 -10.36 -5.80
CA ALA A 811 31.04 -10.06 -6.89
C ALA A 811 31.22 -11.02 -8.08
N ILE A 812 30.10 -11.30 -8.77
CA ILE A 812 30.05 -12.16 -9.95
C ILE A 812 29.15 -11.52 -11.00
N ALA A 813 29.58 -11.53 -12.25
CA ALA A 813 28.76 -11.21 -13.42
C ALA A 813 28.77 -12.37 -14.41
N LEU A 814 27.60 -12.68 -14.97
CA LEU A 814 27.39 -13.69 -16.01
C LEU A 814 26.54 -13.10 -17.12
N ALA A 815 26.98 -13.26 -18.37
CA ALA A 815 26.20 -12.90 -19.54
C ALA A 815 26.27 -14.00 -20.61
N GLY A 816 25.17 -14.20 -21.32
CA GLY A 816 25.08 -15.18 -22.40
C GLY A 816 23.67 -15.69 -22.66
N PRO A 817 23.51 -16.75 -23.45
CA PRO A 817 22.25 -17.49 -23.55
C PRO A 817 21.77 -17.98 -22.18
N VAL A 818 20.46 -18.28 -22.03
CA VAL A 818 19.84 -18.67 -20.75
C VAL A 818 20.62 -19.81 -20.06
N GLU A 819 21.09 -20.78 -20.82
CA GLU A 819 21.82 -21.94 -20.31
C GLU A 819 23.17 -21.54 -19.66
N ALA A 820 23.78 -20.46 -20.12
CA ALA A 820 25.02 -19.94 -19.55
C ALA A 820 24.87 -19.41 -18.12
N LEU A 821 23.66 -19.06 -17.72
CA LEU A 821 23.36 -18.53 -16.38
C LEU A 821 22.94 -19.63 -15.40
N ALA A 822 22.91 -20.90 -15.81
CA ALA A 822 22.52 -22.02 -14.92
C ALA A 822 23.36 -22.10 -13.63
N ALA A 823 24.59 -21.62 -13.67
CA ALA A 823 25.50 -21.56 -12.53
C ALA A 823 25.14 -20.44 -11.51
N GLU A 824 24.28 -19.47 -11.87
CA GLU A 824 23.93 -18.33 -11.00
C GLU A 824 23.50 -18.78 -9.61
N VAL A 825 22.62 -19.77 -9.55
CA VAL A 825 21.99 -20.23 -8.28
C VAL A 825 23.02 -20.63 -7.24
N TRP A 826 23.98 -21.47 -7.62
CA TRP A 826 25.01 -21.91 -6.69
C TRP A 826 26.18 -20.93 -6.54
N LEU A 827 26.51 -20.17 -7.59
CA LEU A 827 27.53 -19.13 -7.50
C LEU A 827 27.13 -18.02 -6.52
N ARG A 828 25.84 -17.70 -6.43
CA ARG A 828 25.33 -16.73 -5.47
C ARG A 828 25.57 -17.14 -4.01
N GLU A 829 25.58 -18.43 -3.73
CA GLU A 829 25.87 -18.96 -2.40
C GLU A 829 27.35 -18.82 -2.00
N LEU A 830 28.24 -18.57 -2.96
CA LEU A 830 29.65 -18.33 -2.68
C LEU A 830 29.94 -16.90 -2.19
N LEU A 831 28.97 -15.96 -2.31
CA LEU A 831 29.18 -14.59 -1.84
C LEU A 831 29.55 -14.57 -0.34
N GLY A 832 30.68 -13.91 -0.04
CA GLY A 832 31.23 -13.83 1.31
C GLY A 832 31.92 -15.11 1.81
N ARG A 833 32.01 -16.16 0.94
CA ARG A 833 32.67 -17.43 1.30
C ARG A 833 34.03 -17.52 0.61
N PRO A 834 34.95 -18.31 1.17
CA PRO A 834 36.23 -18.63 0.51
C PRO A 834 36.01 -19.21 -0.88
N LEU A 835 36.90 -18.88 -1.82
CA LEU A 835 36.91 -19.47 -3.16
C LEU A 835 37.17 -20.99 -3.05
N PRO A 836 36.23 -21.85 -3.46
CA PRO A 836 36.41 -23.30 -3.35
C PRO A 836 37.35 -23.86 -4.43
N LEU A 837 37.49 -23.14 -5.54
CA LEU A 837 38.32 -23.47 -6.71
C LEU A 837 38.87 -22.18 -7.31
N PRO A 838 39.94 -22.22 -8.14
CA PRO A 838 40.39 -21.06 -8.90
C PRO A 838 39.27 -20.44 -9.73
N ALA A 839 39.15 -19.10 -9.73
CA ALA A 839 38.05 -18.36 -10.34
C ALA A 839 37.77 -18.77 -11.81
N HIS A 840 38.82 -18.99 -12.60
CA HIS A 840 38.67 -19.39 -14.02
C HIS A 840 37.97 -20.76 -14.20
N ARG A 841 37.97 -21.64 -13.18
CA ARG A 841 37.24 -22.91 -13.22
C ARG A 841 35.77 -22.70 -12.91
N LEU A 842 35.46 -21.77 -12.01
CA LEU A 842 34.08 -21.43 -11.61
C LEU A 842 33.33 -20.72 -12.73
N LEU A 843 34.05 -19.95 -13.57
CA LEU A 843 33.47 -19.18 -14.67
C LEU A 843 33.26 -19.99 -15.96
N ARG A 844 33.70 -21.25 -16.03
CA ARG A 844 33.49 -22.06 -17.25
C ARG A 844 32.01 -22.34 -17.47
N PRO A 845 31.52 -22.28 -18.72
CA PRO A 845 30.19 -22.75 -19.06
C PRO A 845 29.98 -24.21 -18.62
N GLY A 846 28.89 -24.47 -17.93
CA GLY A 846 28.59 -25.81 -17.38
C GLY A 846 29.37 -26.18 -16.13
N ALA A 847 30.07 -25.24 -15.48
CA ALA A 847 30.71 -25.50 -14.18
C ALA A 847 29.67 -26.00 -13.18
N GLN A 848 30.02 -27.06 -12.47
CA GLN A 848 29.18 -27.67 -11.45
C GLN A 848 29.60 -27.17 -10.06
N PRO A 849 28.68 -27.10 -9.10
CA PRO A 849 29.03 -26.77 -7.72
C PRO A 849 30.05 -27.77 -7.18
N PRO A 850 31.04 -27.32 -6.38
CA PRO A 850 32.08 -28.20 -5.83
C PRO A 850 31.57 -29.30 -4.91
N ALA A 851 30.38 -29.10 -4.34
CA ALA A 851 29.62 -30.07 -3.56
C ALA A 851 28.16 -30.00 -3.93
N PRO A 852 27.36 -31.07 -3.74
CA PRO A 852 25.93 -30.98 -3.96
C PRO A 852 25.34 -29.88 -3.08
N THR A 853 24.77 -28.85 -3.72
CA THR A 853 24.08 -27.75 -3.01
C THR A 853 22.59 -27.86 -3.25
N VAL A 854 21.81 -27.78 -2.16
CA VAL A 854 20.36 -27.57 -2.25
C VAL A 854 20.15 -26.05 -2.27
N PRO A 855 19.54 -25.48 -3.33
CA PRO A 855 19.27 -24.05 -3.35
C PRO A 855 18.53 -23.63 -2.09
N PRO A 856 18.93 -22.56 -1.39
CA PRO A 856 18.31 -22.14 -0.13
C PRO A 856 16.83 -21.74 -0.32
N GLY A 857 16.46 -21.38 -1.55
CA GLY A 857 15.14 -20.84 -1.85
C GLY A 857 14.97 -19.41 -1.30
N ARG A 858 13.73 -18.98 -1.21
CA ARG A 858 13.38 -17.66 -0.66
C ARG A 858 13.50 -17.68 0.88
N ILE A 859 13.67 -16.50 1.47
CA ILE A 859 13.63 -16.34 2.93
C ILE A 859 12.18 -16.38 3.41
N VAL A 860 11.82 -17.40 4.15
CA VAL A 860 10.48 -17.56 4.74
C VAL A 860 10.38 -16.78 6.06
N CYS A 861 11.34 -16.93 6.96
CA CYS A 861 11.38 -16.17 8.20
C CYS A 861 12.42 -15.03 8.12
N ASN A 862 11.94 -13.82 7.85
CA ASN A 862 12.80 -12.64 7.69
C ASN A 862 13.41 -12.16 9.02
N CYS A 863 12.79 -12.44 10.16
CA CYS A 863 13.34 -12.07 11.48
C CYS A 863 14.65 -12.78 11.80
N PHE A 864 14.75 -14.05 11.41
CA PHE A 864 15.86 -14.95 11.73
C PHE A 864 16.63 -15.40 10.48
N ASP A 865 16.37 -14.81 9.32
CA ASP A 865 17.04 -15.06 8.04
C ASP A 865 16.99 -16.55 7.62
N VAL A 866 15.82 -17.20 7.81
CA VAL A 866 15.67 -18.64 7.58
C VAL A 866 15.05 -18.88 6.21
N ALA A 867 15.78 -19.66 5.39
CA ALA A 867 15.39 -20.01 4.03
C ALA A 867 14.45 -21.24 3.97
N GLU A 868 13.73 -21.38 2.86
CA GLU A 868 12.79 -22.48 2.63
C GLU A 868 13.43 -23.85 2.73
N ALA A 869 14.64 -24.05 2.17
CA ALA A 869 15.35 -25.33 2.22
C ALA A 869 15.69 -25.73 3.65
N GLU A 870 16.06 -24.78 4.50
CA GLU A 870 16.39 -25.05 5.90
C GLU A 870 15.15 -25.50 6.69
N ILE A 871 13.99 -24.84 6.44
CA ILE A 871 12.71 -25.26 7.03
C ILE A 871 12.36 -26.68 6.60
N ARG A 872 12.45 -27.00 5.29
CA ARG A 872 12.18 -28.33 4.76
C ARG A 872 13.12 -29.40 5.39
N ARG A 873 14.38 -29.07 5.58
CA ARG A 873 15.36 -29.95 6.24
C ARG A 873 14.93 -30.28 7.67
N VAL A 874 14.55 -29.29 8.46
CA VAL A 874 14.11 -29.50 9.85
C VAL A 874 12.77 -30.24 9.87
N LEU A 875 11.83 -29.95 8.98
CA LEU A 875 10.56 -30.66 8.87
C LEU A 875 10.72 -32.15 8.55
N ALA A 876 11.73 -32.51 7.75
CA ALA A 876 12.01 -33.90 7.40
C ALA A 876 12.43 -34.77 8.62
N THR A 877 12.89 -34.15 9.71
CA THR A 877 13.31 -34.83 10.96
C THR A 877 12.34 -34.57 12.11
N ALA A 878 11.27 -33.78 11.88
CA ALA A 878 10.33 -33.41 12.93
C ALA A 878 9.44 -34.59 13.34
N ASN A 879 9.42 -34.88 14.66
CA ASN A 879 8.50 -35.83 15.27
C ASN A 879 7.46 -35.08 16.14
N GLY A 880 6.19 -35.41 16.02
CA GLY A 880 5.12 -34.80 16.79
C GLY A 880 4.72 -33.42 16.27
N ASN A 881 4.68 -32.37 17.13
CA ASN A 881 4.28 -31.04 16.74
C ASN A 881 5.36 -30.32 15.90
N ALA A 882 5.28 -30.47 14.57
CA ALA A 882 6.27 -29.97 13.63
C ALA A 882 6.47 -28.44 13.71
N LEU A 883 5.42 -27.67 14.02
CA LEU A 883 5.53 -26.21 14.19
C LEU A 883 6.34 -25.87 15.46
N ALA A 884 6.06 -26.55 16.57
CA ALA A 884 6.82 -26.34 17.80
C ALA A 884 8.30 -26.72 17.61
N HIS A 885 8.58 -27.77 16.85
CA HIS A 885 9.94 -28.18 16.50
C HIS A 885 10.67 -27.11 15.67
N LEU A 886 10.03 -26.56 14.62
CA LEU A 886 10.57 -25.43 13.86
C LEU A 886 10.83 -24.19 14.72
N GLN A 887 9.94 -23.90 15.67
CA GLN A 887 10.09 -22.76 16.59
C GLN A 887 11.27 -22.95 17.55
N ALA A 888 11.49 -24.16 18.01
CA ALA A 888 12.63 -24.49 18.90
C ALA A 888 13.97 -24.40 18.15
N GLU A 889 14.06 -25.00 16.97
CA GLU A 889 15.30 -25.10 16.18
C GLU A 889 15.66 -23.79 15.46
N LEU A 890 14.69 -23.19 14.76
CA LEU A 890 14.91 -22.07 13.85
C LEU A 890 14.30 -20.75 14.34
N LYS A 891 13.61 -20.74 15.47
CA LYS A 891 12.88 -19.58 16.02
C LYS A 891 11.83 -19.00 15.05
N CYS A 892 11.46 -19.71 13.98
CA CYS A 892 10.49 -19.27 13.00
C CYS A 892 9.14 -19.00 13.64
N GLY A 893 8.55 -17.83 13.35
CA GLY A 893 7.22 -17.44 13.86
C GLY A 893 7.19 -16.91 15.30
N THR A 894 8.32 -16.95 16.04
CA THR A 894 8.36 -16.54 17.46
C THR A 894 8.45 -15.03 17.67
N ASN A 895 8.91 -14.24 16.67
CA ASN A 895 9.01 -12.79 16.75
C ASN A 895 7.79 -12.11 16.09
N CYS A 896 7.92 -11.66 14.85
CA CYS A 896 6.84 -10.92 14.17
C CYS A 896 5.64 -11.81 13.78
N GLY A 897 5.82 -13.11 13.62
CA GLY A 897 4.80 -14.08 13.26
C GLY A 897 4.30 -14.00 11.81
N ALA A 898 4.83 -13.11 10.96
CA ALA A 898 4.38 -12.94 9.58
C ALA A 898 4.59 -14.19 8.70
N CYS A 899 5.50 -15.08 9.07
CA CYS A 899 5.75 -16.34 8.37
C CYS A 899 4.82 -17.50 8.81
N LEU A 900 4.05 -17.36 9.90
CA LEU A 900 3.23 -18.45 10.44
C LEU A 900 2.23 -19.04 9.45
N PRO A 901 1.47 -18.26 8.66
CA PRO A 901 0.55 -18.82 7.67
C PRO A 901 1.25 -19.67 6.63
N GLU A 902 2.43 -19.25 6.18
CA GLU A 902 3.25 -19.99 5.23
C GLU A 902 3.87 -21.25 5.84
N LEU A 903 4.41 -21.14 7.06
CA LEU A 903 4.94 -22.31 7.77
C LEU A 903 3.88 -23.41 7.92
N ARG A 904 2.64 -23.06 8.26
CA ARG A 904 1.53 -24.03 8.39
C ARG A 904 1.25 -24.76 7.08
N ARG A 905 1.37 -24.10 5.92
CA ARG A 905 1.23 -24.77 4.62
C ARG A 905 2.37 -25.74 4.30
N MET A 906 3.53 -25.51 4.89
CA MET A 906 4.72 -26.36 4.71
C MET A 906 4.74 -27.58 5.66
N LEU A 907 3.90 -27.59 6.71
CA LEU A 907 3.80 -28.72 7.64
C LEU A 907 3.27 -29.95 6.91
N PRO A 908 3.73 -31.16 7.27
CA PRO A 908 3.12 -32.39 6.79
C PRO A 908 1.67 -32.46 7.22
N ALA A 909 0.84 -33.08 6.35
CA ALA A 909 -0.61 -33.18 6.54
C ALA A 909 -0.95 -34.03 7.78
#